data_869d4144caeb0da133adbf36f109ec55
#
_entry.id   869d4144caeb0da133adbf36f109ec55
#
_cell.length_a   1.000
_cell.length_b   1.000
_cell.length_c   1.000
_cell.angle_alpha   90.00
_cell.angle_beta   90.00
_cell.angle_gamma   90.00
#
_symmetry.space_group_name_H-M   'P 1'
#
loop_
_entity.id
_entity.type
_entity.pdbx_description
1 polymer ?
#
loop_
_entity_poly.entity_id
_entity_poly.type
_entity_poly.pdbx_seq_one_letter_code
_entity_poly.pdbx_strand_id
1 'polypeptide(L)'
;MQRVAMMTMNYKPNTKAFMTTKLSMKQLLMAGFVLLCSAGAAAQVHTITDEHTQKAREIVSKMTLQEKIDYIGGDTDGFTIRAIPRLGIPAVKMADGPQGMRNGVHSTYYPCGVLSAASWNRELVRNVGRGIGADCRSYGVGIILAPGVNIYRAPMCGRNFEYFGEDPYLASETAFEYVLGVQEKGTIATIKHFAANNQEWDRLFVSSDLDERTFEEIYFPTFRKAVTKAGVGAVMCSYNLVNGVYTAENEWLLRTKLRDEWGFKGILMSDWGATVTAFNSCMNGLDLEMPDGKFMNRKNLEPLVASGVLPESVIDEHVVNIMRTLISFGLLDKPLEATHEDGVELPDSRKAALEMAREGIVMLKNDDNVLPLKGSVAVFGPNADRVVKGGGSGEVHPVNAVTLWDGLKKACKKSTLIADDTWLKEIVGDFHAEYFANRNLEGEPVLKRDERGIDHNWGEAAPADGLPADGFSARWTTTFMFRNDAEVLLEASGDDGYRVMLNDEEVLSDWTNHATSTRYKLVKLEGGKKYTLKMEYYDNLRDAVAKLSMKKLDTAKLHEILKKYDNVVVSLGFDKSTESEGFDRTFSLEKIQLDLLDEAVKSGKNVIVVINSGGAVEMASWIDKVKAVIMAWYPGEEGGTALAEILTGKISPSGKLPITMEKRVEDNPSFASYYENQITKKRVIYTEGIFTGYRGYDRNGVEPLFPFGFGLSYTTFAYGNLKVEKTGTHEVTVSFDVTNTGKRDAAEVAQVYVSDVECSVARPLKELKGYDKVMLKRGETKRVEIKLADDAFSYYDVKQHRFVVEPGEFKIQVGPNSATLPLSATVRL
;
A
#
# COMPACT_ATOMS: atom_id res chain seq x y z
N MET A 1 12.33 54.59 -54.34
CA MET A 1 13.08 55.08 -55.61
C MET A 1 13.84 53.87 -56.10
N GLN A 2 13.53 53.56 -57.36
CA GLN A 2 14.33 52.99 -58.49
C GLN A 2 14.95 51.59 -58.18
N ARG A 3 14.44 50.50 -58.83
CA ARG A 3 14.49 50.01 -60.21
C ARG A 3 15.95 49.86 -60.69
N VAL A 4 16.32 48.60 -61.13
CA VAL A 4 16.46 48.14 -62.53
C VAL A 4 17.07 46.74 -62.44
N ALA A 5 16.49 45.64 -62.83
CA ALA A 5 16.18 45.10 -64.16
C ALA A 5 17.28 44.19 -64.75
N MET A 6 16.93 42.92 -64.93
CA MET A 6 17.18 41.99 -66.03
C MET A 6 18.54 41.83 -66.66
N MET A 7 19.04 40.59 -66.73
CA MET A 7 19.24 39.98 -68.07
C MET A 7 19.48 38.50 -68.04
N THR A 8 18.75 37.79 -68.85
CA THR A 8 18.73 36.35 -69.17
C THR A 8 19.95 35.88 -69.92
N MET A 9 20.43 34.68 -69.75
CA MET A 9 20.89 33.82 -70.85
C MET A 9 20.78 32.36 -70.58
N ASN A 10 20.10 31.64 -71.48
CA ASN A 10 19.94 30.20 -71.58
C ASN A 10 21.26 29.50 -71.94
N TYR A 11 21.49 28.30 -71.31
CA TYR A 11 22.16 27.23 -71.97
C TYR A 11 21.73 25.87 -71.42
N LYS A 12 21.16 25.01 -72.25
CA LYS A 12 21.09 23.52 -72.07
C LYS A 12 22.24 22.95 -72.95
N PRO A 13 22.87 21.80 -72.55
CA PRO A 13 22.27 20.49 -72.71
C PRO A 13 22.77 19.33 -71.72
N ASN A 14 21.88 18.34 -71.56
CA ASN A 14 22.10 16.87 -71.48
C ASN A 14 23.34 16.28 -70.79
N THR A 15 23.19 15.40 -69.77
CA THR A 15 22.85 13.97 -69.80
C THR A 15 23.25 13.25 -68.51
N LYS A 16 22.43 12.26 -68.12
CA LYS A 16 22.68 11.04 -67.36
C LYS A 16 22.75 11.10 -65.82
N ALA A 17 21.65 10.72 -65.28
CA ALA A 17 21.41 9.75 -64.21
C ALA A 17 22.43 9.65 -63.04
N PHE A 18 22.05 10.19 -61.90
CA PHE A 18 22.28 9.60 -60.59
C PHE A 18 21.01 9.84 -59.75
N MET A 19 20.35 8.74 -59.36
CA MET A 19 19.25 8.75 -58.40
C MET A 19 19.81 9.16 -57.06
N THR A 20 19.52 10.38 -56.59
CA THR A 20 19.60 10.80 -55.22
C THR A 20 18.18 11.14 -54.77
N THR A 21 17.64 10.29 -53.95
CA THR A 21 16.37 10.49 -53.25
C THR A 21 16.45 11.76 -52.40
N LYS A 22 15.81 12.81 -52.85
CA LYS A 22 15.58 14.03 -52.05
C LYS A 22 14.52 13.69 -50.98
N LEU A 23 14.96 13.42 -49.77
CA LEU A 23 14.09 13.47 -48.60
C LEU A 23 13.58 14.92 -48.46
N SER A 24 12.29 15.11 -48.35
CA SER A 24 11.67 16.41 -48.17
C SER A 24 12.05 16.98 -46.78
N MET A 25 12.18 18.31 -46.73
CA MET A 25 12.49 19.06 -45.49
C MET A 25 11.51 18.71 -44.32
N LYS A 26 10.31 18.21 -44.63
CA LYS A 26 9.36 17.66 -43.64
C LYS A 26 9.80 16.31 -43.07
N GLN A 27 10.48 15.46 -43.84
CA GLN A 27 11.00 14.16 -43.37
C GLN A 27 12.28 14.35 -42.54
N LEU A 28 13.11 15.34 -42.84
CA LEU A 28 14.24 15.73 -41.98
C LEU A 28 13.80 16.38 -40.65
N LEU A 29 12.71 17.16 -40.68
CA LEU A 29 12.11 17.70 -39.45
C LEU A 29 11.43 16.62 -38.61
N MET A 30 10.79 15.59 -39.20
CA MET A 30 10.25 14.46 -38.45
C MET A 30 11.35 13.52 -37.92
N ALA A 31 12.43 13.29 -38.66
CA ALA A 31 13.55 12.51 -38.16
C ALA A 31 14.32 13.23 -37.03
N GLY A 32 14.45 14.56 -37.12
CA GLY A 32 15.02 15.41 -36.08
C GLY A 32 14.13 15.47 -34.81
N PHE A 33 12.79 15.41 -34.95
CA PHE A 33 11.85 15.40 -33.83
C PHE A 33 11.75 14.02 -33.17
N VAL A 34 11.95 12.92 -33.90
CA VAL A 34 12.00 11.57 -33.36
C VAL A 34 13.33 11.28 -32.63
N LEU A 35 14.44 11.91 -33.05
CA LEU A 35 15.73 11.81 -32.33
C LEU A 35 15.84 12.74 -31.10
N LEU A 36 15.01 13.79 -31.02
CA LEU A 36 14.93 14.65 -29.83
C LEU A 36 13.94 14.13 -28.76
N CYS A 37 13.07 13.16 -29.09
CA CYS A 37 12.16 12.53 -28.14
C CYS A 37 12.71 11.26 -27.49
N SER A 38 13.93 10.81 -27.83
CA SER A 38 14.57 9.63 -27.22
C SER A 38 15.77 9.93 -26.33
N ALA A 39 16.08 11.20 -26.08
CA ALA A 39 16.85 11.56 -24.90
C ALA A 39 15.83 11.63 -23.74
N GLY A 40 15.50 10.49 -23.14
CA GLY A 40 14.83 10.46 -21.86
C GLY A 40 15.63 11.37 -20.93
N ALA A 41 15.05 12.50 -20.50
CA ALA A 41 15.66 13.32 -19.48
C ALA A 41 15.90 12.38 -18.29
N ALA A 42 17.16 12.09 -17.99
CA ALA A 42 17.52 11.35 -16.81
C ALA A 42 16.81 12.05 -15.64
N ALA A 43 15.97 11.31 -14.90
CA ALA A 43 15.24 11.89 -13.81
C ALA A 43 16.23 12.55 -12.87
N GLN A 44 16.03 13.85 -12.61
CA GLN A 44 16.91 14.58 -11.73
C GLN A 44 16.66 14.10 -10.31
N VAL A 45 17.57 13.26 -9.80
CA VAL A 45 17.56 12.79 -8.41
C VAL A 45 17.76 13.99 -7.50
N HIS A 46 16.87 14.18 -6.54
CA HIS A 46 17.00 15.27 -5.58
C HIS A 46 18.26 15.09 -4.73
N THR A 47 19.03 16.15 -4.56
CA THR A 47 20.32 16.09 -3.85
C THR A 47 20.45 17.21 -2.84
N ILE A 48 20.71 16.85 -1.59
CA ILE A 48 21.09 17.78 -0.54
C ILE A 48 22.59 18.06 -0.64
N THR A 49 22.96 19.31 -0.99
CA THR A 49 24.36 19.76 -1.21
C THR A 49 25.00 20.29 0.07
N ASP A 50 26.31 20.49 0.05
CA ASP A 50 27.03 21.14 1.15
C ASP A 50 26.65 22.62 1.29
N GLU A 51 26.26 23.30 0.18
CA GLU A 51 25.71 24.67 0.23
C GLU A 51 24.41 24.73 1.04
N HIS A 52 23.51 23.78 0.84
CA HIS A 52 22.27 23.67 1.65
C HIS A 52 22.60 23.47 3.14
N THR A 53 23.60 22.65 3.44
CA THR A 53 24.06 22.39 4.82
C THR A 53 24.68 23.65 5.45
N GLN A 54 25.49 24.40 4.68
CA GLN A 54 26.09 25.64 5.20
C GLN A 54 25.01 26.70 5.48
N LYS A 55 24.06 26.93 4.57
CA LYS A 55 22.92 27.83 4.79
C LYS A 55 22.11 27.42 6.03
N ALA A 56 21.87 26.13 6.21
CA ALA A 56 21.20 25.63 7.42
C ALA A 56 21.98 25.97 8.70
N ARG A 57 23.30 25.73 8.72
CA ARG A 57 24.16 26.08 9.88
C ARG A 57 24.16 27.59 10.17
N GLU A 58 24.14 28.43 9.14
CA GLU A 58 24.05 29.90 9.32
C GLU A 58 22.72 30.32 9.95
N ILE A 59 21.62 29.65 9.63
CA ILE A 59 20.31 29.87 10.25
C ILE A 59 20.33 29.41 11.71
N VAL A 60 20.77 28.17 11.94
CA VAL A 60 20.82 27.53 13.27
C VAL A 60 21.67 28.31 14.26
N SER A 61 22.79 28.91 13.79
CA SER A 61 23.65 29.76 14.63
C SER A 61 22.97 31.02 15.16
N LYS A 62 21.83 31.44 14.58
CA LYS A 62 21.02 32.59 14.99
C LYS A 62 19.84 32.22 15.89
N MET A 63 19.59 30.91 16.05
CA MET A 63 18.49 30.40 16.88
C MET A 63 18.91 30.36 18.35
N THR A 64 17.98 30.62 19.24
CA THR A 64 18.13 30.34 20.67
C THR A 64 18.00 28.84 20.93
N LEU A 65 18.54 28.35 22.06
CA LEU A 65 18.35 26.96 22.46
C LEU A 65 16.85 26.58 22.53
N GLN A 66 16.00 27.46 23.01
CA GLN A 66 14.56 27.24 23.09
C GLN A 66 13.93 27.05 21.71
N GLU A 67 14.30 27.92 20.74
CA GLU A 67 13.80 27.80 19.36
C GLU A 67 14.28 26.51 18.72
N LYS A 68 15.51 26.07 18.98
CA LYS A 68 16.05 24.78 18.47
C LYS A 68 15.27 23.59 19.04
N ILE A 69 15.06 23.58 20.37
CA ILE A 69 14.30 22.50 21.01
C ILE A 69 12.85 22.47 20.54
N ASP A 70 12.19 23.62 20.42
CA ASP A 70 10.82 23.67 19.90
C ASP A 70 10.73 23.21 18.45
N TYR A 71 11.77 23.43 17.64
CA TYR A 71 11.78 23.11 16.21
C TYR A 71 11.94 21.61 15.93
N ILE A 72 12.52 20.84 16.85
CA ILE A 72 12.66 19.38 16.75
C ILE A 72 11.44 18.63 17.31
N GLY A 73 10.44 19.33 17.85
CA GLY A 73 9.11 18.81 18.12
C GLY A 73 8.12 19.31 17.09
N GLY A 74 7.10 18.55 16.75
CA GLY A 74 6.00 18.99 15.88
C GLY A 74 5.21 20.15 16.47
N ASP A 75 4.15 20.59 15.80
CA ASP A 75 3.26 21.63 16.29
C ASP A 75 1.94 21.04 16.83
N THR A 76 1.19 21.84 17.57
CA THR A 76 -0.06 21.44 18.24
C THR A 76 -1.17 20.98 17.28
N ASP A 77 -1.06 21.30 15.98
CA ASP A 77 -1.95 20.76 14.95
C ASP A 77 -1.58 19.32 14.52
N GLY A 78 -0.45 18.82 15.03
CA GLY A 78 0.04 17.46 14.79
C GLY A 78 0.60 17.18 13.41
N PHE A 79 0.58 18.12 12.46
CA PHE A 79 1.02 17.92 11.06
C PHE A 79 1.85 19.09 10.51
N THR A 80 2.54 19.83 11.39
CA THR A 80 3.32 20.99 10.97
C THR A 80 4.70 21.00 11.63
N ILE A 81 5.75 21.32 10.85
CA ILE A 81 7.02 21.80 11.39
C ILE A 81 6.85 23.28 11.68
N ARG A 82 7.18 23.70 12.92
CA ARG A 82 6.91 25.04 13.44
C ARG A 82 7.59 26.13 12.63
N ALA A 83 6.94 27.29 12.56
CA ALA A 83 7.57 28.52 12.09
C ALA A 83 8.54 29.09 13.13
N ILE A 84 9.54 29.89 12.66
CA ILE A 84 10.35 30.75 13.49
C ILE A 84 10.23 32.19 12.96
N PRO A 85 9.15 32.90 13.34
CA PRO A 85 8.80 34.21 12.76
C PRO A 85 9.92 35.25 12.92
N ARG A 86 10.66 35.21 14.02
CA ARG A 86 11.80 36.13 14.28
C ARG A 86 12.89 36.01 13.22
N LEU A 87 13.06 34.84 12.63
CA LEU A 87 14.05 34.57 11.58
C LEU A 87 13.43 34.53 10.19
N GLY A 88 12.12 34.79 10.05
CA GLY A 88 11.40 34.73 8.79
C GLY A 88 11.23 33.31 8.24
N ILE A 89 11.34 32.28 9.09
CA ILE A 89 11.18 30.88 8.71
C ILE A 89 9.70 30.49 8.76
N PRO A 90 9.10 30.07 7.64
CA PRO A 90 7.70 29.68 7.61
C PRO A 90 7.48 28.31 8.24
N ALA A 91 6.23 28.04 8.64
CA ALA A 91 5.78 26.70 8.97
C ALA A 91 5.70 25.83 7.70
N VAL A 92 5.96 24.54 7.83
CA VAL A 92 5.87 23.58 6.74
C VAL A 92 4.88 22.47 7.11
N LYS A 93 3.79 22.41 6.35
CA LYS A 93 2.73 21.40 6.53
C LYS A 93 3.12 20.06 5.94
N MET A 94 2.69 19.01 6.60
CA MET A 94 2.76 17.63 6.12
C MET A 94 1.37 17.00 6.10
N ALA A 95 1.22 15.90 5.36
CA ALA A 95 -0.03 15.15 5.29
C ALA A 95 0.25 13.65 5.22
N ASP A 96 -0.63 12.84 5.79
CA ASP A 96 -0.71 11.42 5.48
C ASP A 96 -1.06 11.21 4.02
N GLY A 97 -0.69 10.03 3.48
CA GLY A 97 -1.14 9.72 2.15
C GLY A 97 -0.39 8.72 1.31
N PRO A 98 -0.23 7.46 1.73
CA PRO A 98 0.31 6.44 0.81
C PRO A 98 -0.56 6.22 -0.43
N GLN A 99 -1.84 6.54 -0.37
CA GLN A 99 -2.81 6.41 -1.46
C GLN A 99 -3.39 7.74 -1.96
N GLY A 100 -2.73 8.86 -1.66
CA GLY A 100 -3.20 10.21 -1.94
C GLY A 100 -3.24 11.05 -0.67
N MET A 101 -3.36 12.36 -0.83
CA MET A 101 -3.32 13.26 0.30
C MET A 101 -4.57 13.11 1.17
N ARG A 102 -4.37 13.00 2.50
CA ARG A 102 -5.40 12.90 3.53
C ARG A 102 -5.50 14.22 4.32
N ASN A 103 -5.86 14.20 5.57
CA ASN A 103 -5.92 15.29 6.53
C ASN A 103 -7.08 16.28 6.30
N GLY A 104 -8.31 15.75 6.27
CA GLY A 104 -9.53 16.54 6.28
C GLY A 104 -9.87 17.25 4.98
N VAL A 105 -9.24 16.84 3.87
CA VAL A 105 -9.52 17.35 2.54
C VAL A 105 -9.97 16.24 1.60
N HIS A 106 -10.65 16.61 0.52
CA HIS A 106 -10.96 15.71 -0.59
C HIS A 106 -9.85 15.78 -1.62
N SER A 107 -9.25 14.66 -1.94
CA SER A 107 -8.17 14.59 -2.93
C SER A 107 -8.33 13.37 -3.84
N THR A 108 -7.47 13.23 -4.85
CA THR A 108 -7.44 12.03 -5.69
C THR A 108 -7.11 10.80 -4.85
N TYR A 109 -7.96 9.79 -4.90
CA TYR A 109 -7.72 8.50 -4.27
C TYR A 109 -7.06 7.54 -5.25
N TYR A 110 -5.75 7.38 -5.13
CA TYR A 110 -4.97 6.47 -5.97
C TYR A 110 -5.12 5.01 -5.52
N PRO A 111 -4.86 4.06 -6.44
CA PRO A 111 -4.74 2.65 -6.07
C PRO A 111 -3.71 2.41 -4.99
N CYS A 112 -3.95 1.40 -4.17
CA CYS A 112 -3.09 1.06 -3.04
C CYS A 112 -1.69 0.59 -3.44
N GLY A 113 -0.76 0.56 -2.47
CA GLY A 113 0.64 0.21 -2.70
C GLY A 113 0.83 -1.16 -3.36
N VAL A 114 0.16 -2.19 -2.84
CA VAL A 114 0.26 -3.54 -3.38
C VAL A 114 -0.28 -3.64 -4.81
N LEU A 115 -1.32 -2.88 -5.17
CA LEU A 115 -1.79 -2.78 -6.55
C LEU A 115 -0.77 -2.07 -7.43
N SER A 116 -0.14 -1.00 -6.92
CA SER A 116 0.91 -0.28 -7.66
C SER A 116 2.08 -1.21 -7.99
N ALA A 117 2.52 -2.04 -7.05
CA ALA A 117 3.50 -3.08 -7.29
C ALA A 117 3.01 -4.16 -8.27
N ALA A 118 1.71 -4.56 -8.20
CA ALA A 118 1.09 -5.51 -9.10
C ALA A 118 1.04 -5.03 -10.56
N SER A 119 1.19 -3.74 -10.82
CA SER A 119 1.32 -3.20 -12.18
C SER A 119 2.65 -3.59 -12.84
N TRP A 120 3.72 -3.79 -12.09
CA TRP A 120 5.10 -4.00 -12.56
C TRP A 120 5.53 -2.92 -13.57
N ASN A 121 4.98 -1.71 -13.48
CA ASN A 121 5.19 -0.64 -14.43
C ASN A 121 5.80 0.59 -13.74
N ARG A 122 7.11 0.74 -13.87
CA ARG A 122 7.90 1.83 -13.26
C ARG A 122 7.39 3.21 -13.63
N GLU A 123 7.04 3.43 -14.90
CA GLU A 123 6.57 4.73 -15.36
C GLU A 123 5.22 5.12 -14.75
N LEU A 124 4.28 4.17 -14.65
CA LEU A 124 2.99 4.43 -14.00
C LEU A 124 3.14 4.71 -12.51
N VAL A 125 4.03 4.00 -11.81
CA VAL A 125 4.33 4.29 -10.40
C VAL A 125 4.87 5.71 -10.24
N ARG A 126 5.80 6.12 -11.12
CA ARG A 126 6.31 7.52 -11.15
C ARG A 126 5.20 8.53 -11.42
N ASN A 127 4.26 8.23 -12.32
CA ASN A 127 3.13 9.11 -12.61
C ASN A 127 2.17 9.24 -11.42
N VAL A 128 1.92 8.16 -10.67
CA VAL A 128 1.19 8.22 -9.40
C VAL A 128 1.92 9.12 -8.39
N GLY A 129 3.24 8.93 -8.23
CA GLY A 129 4.05 9.82 -7.38
C GLY A 129 3.97 11.29 -7.80
N ARG A 130 4.03 11.58 -9.11
CA ARG A 130 3.85 12.96 -9.65
C ARG A 130 2.47 13.52 -9.31
N GLY A 131 1.42 12.71 -9.43
CA GLY A 131 0.07 13.11 -9.07
C GLY A 131 -0.02 13.47 -7.60
N ILE A 132 0.40 12.58 -6.69
CA ILE A 132 0.40 12.82 -5.25
C ILE A 132 1.21 14.07 -4.88
N GLY A 133 2.43 14.23 -5.45
CA GLY A 133 3.25 15.42 -5.21
C GLY A 133 2.60 16.71 -5.70
N ALA A 134 1.91 16.68 -6.84
CA ALA A 134 1.17 17.81 -7.36
C ALA A 134 -0.06 18.15 -6.51
N ASP A 135 -0.81 17.14 -6.07
CA ASP A 135 -1.95 17.30 -5.18
C ASP A 135 -1.49 17.97 -3.86
N CYS A 136 -0.41 17.48 -3.23
CA CYS A 136 0.16 18.09 -2.03
C CYS A 136 0.50 19.57 -2.24
N ARG A 137 1.18 19.91 -3.33
CA ARG A 137 1.54 21.31 -3.64
C ARG A 137 0.32 22.18 -3.83
N SER A 138 -0.75 21.66 -4.44
CA SER A 138 -1.99 22.41 -4.66
C SER A 138 -2.72 22.78 -3.37
N TYR A 139 -2.53 21.99 -2.30
CA TYR A 139 -3.09 22.23 -0.96
C TYR A 139 -2.10 22.91 0.02
N GLY A 140 -0.93 23.33 -0.46
CA GLY A 140 0.07 24.00 0.38
C GLY A 140 0.81 23.04 1.33
N VAL A 141 0.87 21.74 1.01
CA VAL A 141 1.58 20.72 1.75
C VAL A 141 2.99 20.52 1.18
N GLY A 142 4.00 20.59 2.05
CA GLY A 142 5.42 20.47 1.67
C GLY A 142 5.98 19.06 1.82
N ILE A 143 5.40 18.23 2.69
CA ILE A 143 5.89 16.88 3.03
C ILE A 143 4.72 15.91 2.97
N ILE A 144 4.87 14.80 2.22
CA ILE A 144 3.93 13.69 2.25
C ILE A 144 4.52 12.51 3.03
N LEU A 145 3.71 11.95 3.95
CA LEU A 145 4.12 10.82 4.79
C LEU A 145 3.91 9.49 4.03
N ALA A 146 4.64 9.34 2.94
CA ALA A 146 4.57 8.24 1.98
C ALA A 146 5.87 8.13 1.15
N PRO A 147 6.20 6.92 0.62
CA PRO A 147 5.43 5.68 0.64
C PRO A 147 5.66 4.83 1.89
N GLY A 148 4.66 3.98 2.23
CA GLY A 148 4.85 2.84 3.12
C GLY A 148 5.51 1.69 2.34
N VAL A 149 6.57 1.05 2.90
CA VAL A 149 7.38 0.09 2.15
C VAL A 149 7.79 -1.16 2.92
N ASN A 150 7.14 -1.44 4.03
CA ASN A 150 7.43 -2.66 4.79
C ASN A 150 7.14 -3.90 3.93
N ILE A 151 7.93 -4.95 4.13
CA ILE A 151 7.76 -6.19 3.36
C ILE A 151 6.46 -6.91 3.79
N TYR A 152 5.69 -7.38 2.81
CA TYR A 152 4.57 -8.29 3.05
C TYR A 152 5.10 -9.61 3.62
N ARG A 153 5.01 -9.76 4.95
CA ARG A 153 5.55 -10.91 5.67
C ARG A 153 4.49 -12.02 5.84
N ALA A 154 3.29 -11.63 6.22
CA ALA A 154 2.16 -12.53 6.46
C ALA A 154 0.86 -11.87 5.97
N PRO A 155 -0.14 -12.65 5.53
CA PRO A 155 -1.38 -12.10 4.96
C PRO A 155 -2.24 -11.33 5.96
N MET A 156 -2.07 -11.51 7.27
CA MET A 156 -2.92 -10.93 8.30
C MET A 156 -2.61 -9.48 8.63
N CYS A 157 -1.41 -8.96 8.34
CA CYS A 157 -1.06 -7.58 8.68
C CYS A 157 -2.02 -6.57 8.04
N GLY A 158 -2.69 -5.77 8.88
CA GLY A 158 -3.75 -4.85 8.46
C GLY A 158 -3.29 -3.73 7.52
N ARG A 159 -1.98 -3.44 7.44
CA ARG A 159 -1.38 -2.42 6.57
C ARG A 159 -0.75 -2.96 5.29
N ASN A 160 -0.90 -4.25 5.00
CA ASN A 160 -0.34 -4.84 3.78
C ASN A 160 -0.74 -4.13 2.49
N PHE A 161 -1.93 -3.54 2.44
CA PHE A 161 -2.41 -2.79 1.27
C PHE A 161 -1.54 -1.57 0.93
N GLU A 162 -0.89 -0.95 1.93
CA GLU A 162 -0.03 0.23 1.73
C GLU A 162 1.32 -0.13 1.11
N TYR A 163 1.78 -1.38 1.26
CA TYR A 163 3.13 -1.83 0.97
C TYR A 163 3.27 -2.42 -0.44
N PHE A 164 4.50 -2.69 -0.88
CA PHE A 164 4.80 -3.08 -2.25
C PHE A 164 5.06 -4.58 -2.44
N GLY A 165 4.55 -5.42 -1.56
CA GLY A 165 4.62 -6.88 -1.68
C GLY A 165 5.77 -7.52 -0.90
N GLU A 166 6.04 -8.79 -1.24
CA GLU A 166 6.96 -9.66 -0.48
C GLU A 166 8.40 -9.66 -0.98
N ASP A 167 8.62 -9.17 -2.21
CA ASP A 167 9.94 -9.23 -2.83
C ASP A 167 10.71 -7.90 -2.68
N PRO A 168 11.90 -7.89 -2.04
CA PRO A 168 12.66 -6.68 -1.80
C PRO A 168 13.15 -5.99 -3.08
N TYR A 169 13.36 -6.71 -4.20
CA TYR A 169 13.74 -6.11 -5.48
C TYR A 169 12.56 -5.35 -6.09
N LEU A 170 11.39 -5.99 -6.23
CA LEU A 170 10.18 -5.35 -6.76
C LEU A 170 9.75 -4.16 -5.90
N ALA A 171 9.76 -4.33 -4.57
CA ALA A 171 9.43 -3.25 -3.64
C ALA A 171 10.38 -2.06 -3.77
N SER A 172 11.70 -2.34 -3.94
CA SER A 172 12.72 -1.30 -4.12
C SER A 172 12.56 -0.52 -5.42
N GLU A 173 12.26 -1.22 -6.53
CA GLU A 173 11.99 -0.58 -7.82
C GLU A 173 10.74 0.31 -7.75
N THR A 174 9.68 -0.20 -7.12
CA THR A 174 8.41 0.52 -6.96
C THR A 174 8.59 1.76 -6.08
N ALA A 175 9.24 1.62 -4.92
CA ALA A 175 9.49 2.74 -4.01
C ALA A 175 10.39 3.82 -4.65
N PHE A 176 11.41 3.40 -5.39
CA PHE A 176 12.31 4.30 -6.10
C PHE A 176 11.54 5.22 -7.05
N GLU A 177 10.68 4.66 -7.88
CA GLU A 177 9.88 5.42 -8.84
C GLU A 177 8.83 6.32 -8.16
N TYR A 178 8.20 5.82 -7.10
CA TYR A 178 7.25 6.62 -6.32
C TYR A 178 7.92 7.86 -5.71
N VAL A 179 9.06 7.67 -5.03
CA VAL A 179 9.82 8.78 -4.41
C VAL A 179 10.25 9.81 -5.45
N LEU A 180 10.80 9.36 -6.59
CA LEU A 180 11.19 10.28 -7.66
C LEU A 180 10.00 11.08 -8.16
N GLY A 181 8.85 10.42 -8.41
CA GLY A 181 7.65 11.09 -8.89
C GLY A 181 7.15 12.19 -7.95
N VAL A 182 7.07 11.89 -6.65
CA VAL A 182 6.67 12.87 -5.61
C VAL A 182 7.63 14.06 -5.59
N GLN A 183 8.94 13.78 -5.55
CA GLN A 183 9.96 14.82 -5.39
C GLN A 183 10.16 15.67 -6.65
N GLU A 184 9.87 15.16 -7.85
CA GLU A 184 9.82 15.94 -9.09
C GLU A 184 8.82 17.11 -9.03
N LYS A 185 7.83 17.05 -8.13
CA LYS A 185 6.85 18.13 -7.91
C LYS A 185 7.24 19.10 -6.79
N GLY A 186 8.40 18.91 -6.18
CA GLY A 186 8.90 19.73 -5.07
C GLY A 186 8.26 19.42 -3.72
N THR A 187 7.58 18.30 -3.59
CA THR A 187 7.07 17.75 -2.31
C THR A 187 8.08 16.75 -1.77
N ILE A 188 8.40 16.82 -0.48
CA ILE A 188 9.27 15.86 0.18
C ILE A 188 8.52 14.55 0.37
N ALA A 189 9.08 13.44 -0.13
CA ALA A 189 8.60 12.11 0.19
C ALA A 189 9.20 11.61 1.52
N THR A 190 8.40 10.89 2.31
CA THR A 190 8.81 10.28 3.58
C THR A 190 8.67 8.77 3.50
N ILE A 191 9.78 8.05 3.29
CA ILE A 191 9.73 6.59 3.26
C ILE A 191 9.53 6.02 4.67
N LYS A 192 8.59 5.06 4.82
CA LYS A 192 8.16 4.53 6.11
C LYS A 192 7.77 3.04 6.03
N HIS A 193 7.78 2.29 7.12
CA HIS A 193 8.17 2.62 8.49
C HIS A 193 9.49 1.93 8.80
N PHE A 194 10.51 2.66 9.21
CA PHE A 194 11.88 2.18 9.40
C PHE A 194 12.11 1.71 10.84
N ALA A 195 12.14 0.38 11.11
CA ALA A 195 12.01 -0.73 10.21
C ALA A 195 11.23 -1.91 10.87
N ALA A 196 10.92 -2.91 10.04
CA ALA A 196 10.36 -4.20 10.48
C ALA A 196 9.00 -4.10 11.20
N ASN A 197 8.14 -3.14 10.85
CA ASN A 197 6.73 -3.09 11.27
C ASN A 197 5.88 -3.92 10.31
N ASN A 198 5.80 -5.24 10.55
CA ASN A 198 5.16 -6.20 9.64
C ASN A 198 3.92 -6.86 10.26
N GLN A 199 3.39 -6.27 11.31
CA GLN A 199 2.16 -6.66 12.03
C GLN A 199 1.55 -5.44 12.70
N GLU A 200 0.24 -5.47 12.96
CA GLU A 200 -0.45 -4.39 13.66
C GLU A 200 -0.82 -4.75 15.11
N TRP A 201 -0.95 -6.04 15.43
CA TRP A 201 -1.20 -6.47 16.81
C TRP A 201 -0.03 -6.08 17.71
N ASP A 202 -0.33 -5.44 18.83
CA ASP A 202 0.62 -4.95 19.85
C ASP A 202 1.83 -4.17 19.27
N ARG A 203 1.69 -3.54 18.09
CA ARG A 203 2.78 -2.87 17.36
C ARG A 203 3.55 -1.84 18.18
N LEU A 204 2.92 -1.23 19.21
CA LEU A 204 3.55 -0.26 20.10
C LEU A 204 4.49 -0.88 21.14
N PHE A 205 4.43 -2.18 21.37
CA PHE A 205 5.10 -2.84 22.49
C PHE A 205 5.91 -4.09 22.10
N VAL A 206 5.72 -4.59 20.90
CA VAL A 206 6.35 -5.83 20.45
C VAL A 206 7.71 -5.56 19.81
N SER A 207 8.69 -6.43 20.08
CA SER A 207 9.98 -6.42 19.41
C SER A 207 9.99 -7.34 18.20
N SER A 208 10.30 -6.78 17.03
CA SER A 208 10.65 -7.54 15.83
C SER A 208 12.12 -7.92 15.91
N ASP A 209 12.39 -9.23 16.09
CA ASP A 209 13.73 -9.74 16.31
C ASP A 209 14.22 -10.53 15.10
N LEU A 210 15.28 -10.04 14.47
CA LEU A 210 15.87 -10.65 13.30
C LEU A 210 17.38 -10.40 13.22
N ASP A 211 18.08 -11.28 12.52
CA ASP A 211 19.53 -11.19 12.32
C ASP A 211 19.93 -10.12 11.28
N GLU A 212 21.20 -9.74 11.28
CA GLU A 212 21.74 -8.68 10.41
C GLU A 212 21.57 -9.04 8.92
N ARG A 213 21.81 -10.30 8.52
CA ARG A 213 21.67 -10.73 7.15
C ARG A 213 20.23 -10.58 6.65
N THR A 214 19.28 -10.96 7.48
CA THR A 214 17.84 -10.83 7.19
C THR A 214 17.46 -9.36 7.01
N PHE A 215 17.98 -8.45 7.84
CA PHE A 215 17.78 -7.02 7.61
C PHE A 215 18.35 -6.57 6.27
N GLU A 216 19.59 -6.91 5.96
CA GLU A 216 20.30 -6.43 4.78
C GLU A 216 19.74 -6.97 3.45
N GLU A 217 19.29 -8.22 3.43
CA GLU A 217 18.80 -8.85 2.21
C GLU A 217 17.28 -8.68 1.98
N ILE A 218 16.48 -8.48 3.04
CA ILE A 218 15.01 -8.46 2.94
C ILE A 218 14.40 -7.11 3.35
N TYR A 219 14.71 -6.60 4.55
CA TYR A 219 13.98 -5.45 5.12
C TYR A 219 14.60 -4.08 4.82
N PHE A 220 15.91 -4.00 4.57
CA PHE A 220 16.60 -2.76 4.25
C PHE A 220 16.67 -2.38 2.76
N PRO A 221 16.64 -3.29 1.77
CA PRO A 221 16.91 -2.95 0.38
C PRO A 221 16.07 -1.77 -0.12
N THR A 222 14.78 -1.73 0.22
CA THR A 222 13.86 -0.67 -0.22
C THR A 222 14.24 0.69 0.38
N PHE A 223 14.53 0.74 1.68
CA PHE A 223 14.98 1.97 2.36
C PHE A 223 16.34 2.42 1.84
N ARG A 224 17.30 1.49 1.76
CA ARG A 224 18.64 1.77 1.26
C ARG A 224 18.62 2.33 -0.16
N LYS A 225 17.84 1.76 -1.07
CA LYS A 225 17.69 2.27 -2.44
C LYS A 225 17.04 3.65 -2.48
N ALA A 226 16.00 3.88 -1.69
CA ALA A 226 15.36 5.19 -1.60
C ALA A 226 16.31 6.27 -1.10
N VAL A 227 17.14 5.97 -0.12
CA VAL A 227 18.16 6.88 0.41
C VAL A 227 19.29 7.10 -0.60
N THR A 228 19.92 6.01 -1.06
CA THR A 228 21.20 6.10 -1.80
C THR A 228 21.01 6.37 -3.29
N LYS A 229 19.84 6.09 -3.86
CA LYS A 229 19.58 6.19 -5.30
C LYS A 229 18.47 7.18 -5.65
N ALA A 230 17.40 7.30 -4.84
CA ALA A 230 16.32 8.25 -5.10
C ALA A 230 16.50 9.60 -4.40
N GLY A 231 17.43 9.71 -3.43
CA GLY A 231 17.63 10.93 -2.66
C GLY A 231 16.38 11.34 -1.87
N VAL A 232 15.72 10.36 -1.20
CA VAL A 232 14.51 10.62 -0.41
C VAL A 232 14.77 11.69 0.65
N GLY A 233 13.85 12.67 0.77
CA GLY A 233 14.03 13.80 1.67
C GLY A 233 13.71 13.51 3.13
N ALA A 234 12.89 12.49 3.43
CA ALA A 234 12.57 12.12 4.81
C ALA A 234 12.44 10.60 4.98
N VAL A 235 12.71 10.15 6.22
CA VAL A 235 12.53 8.77 6.70
C VAL A 235 11.72 8.84 7.98
N MET A 236 10.73 7.97 8.16
CA MET A 236 9.95 7.84 9.39
C MET A 236 10.30 6.53 10.09
N CYS A 237 10.63 6.60 11.39
CA CYS A 237 10.76 5.43 12.25
C CYS A 237 9.44 4.66 12.34
N SER A 238 9.49 3.42 12.79
CA SER A 238 8.30 2.63 13.07
C SER A 238 7.92 2.68 14.57
N TYR A 239 6.75 2.14 14.90
CA TYR A 239 6.27 2.06 16.29
C TYR A 239 6.97 0.99 17.13
N ASN A 240 7.31 -0.13 16.52
CA ASN A 240 7.78 -1.34 17.19
C ASN A 240 9.21 -1.21 17.72
N LEU A 241 9.59 -2.14 18.59
CA LEU A 241 10.99 -2.35 18.92
C LEU A 241 11.64 -3.21 17.81
N VAL A 242 12.94 -3.02 17.65
CA VAL A 242 13.83 -3.87 16.85
C VAL A 242 14.92 -4.41 17.75
N ASN A 243 14.99 -5.74 17.84
CA ASN A 243 15.95 -6.43 18.71
C ASN A 243 15.98 -5.87 20.16
N GLY A 244 14.78 -5.53 20.68
CA GLY A 244 14.58 -5.06 22.05
C GLY A 244 14.70 -3.55 22.25
N VAL A 245 14.95 -2.74 21.21
CA VAL A 245 15.09 -1.28 21.30
C VAL A 245 14.06 -0.61 20.41
N TYR A 246 13.33 0.39 20.92
CA TYR A 246 12.40 1.19 20.12
C TYR A 246 13.11 1.83 18.94
N THR A 247 12.50 1.78 17.75
CA THR A 247 13.17 2.26 16.54
C THR A 247 13.52 3.73 16.59
N ALA A 248 12.72 4.57 17.26
CA ALA A 248 12.97 6.00 17.43
C ALA A 248 14.18 6.33 18.34
N GLU A 249 14.77 5.33 19.02
CA GLU A 249 15.97 5.49 19.85
C GLU A 249 17.03 4.41 19.59
N ASN A 250 16.91 3.67 18.48
CA ASN A 250 17.83 2.58 18.14
C ASN A 250 19.06 3.13 17.39
N GLU A 251 20.17 3.30 18.11
CA GLU A 251 21.41 3.85 17.56
C GLU A 251 21.90 3.10 16.31
N TRP A 252 21.83 1.76 16.33
CA TRP A 252 22.25 0.94 15.19
C TRP A 252 21.44 1.26 13.91
N LEU A 253 20.11 1.41 14.03
CA LEU A 253 19.26 1.79 12.90
C LEU A 253 19.52 3.23 12.45
N LEU A 254 19.48 4.18 13.40
CA LEU A 254 19.39 5.60 13.08
C LEU A 254 20.75 6.21 12.72
N ARG A 255 21.81 5.83 13.43
CA ARG A 255 23.17 6.31 13.18
C ARG A 255 23.94 5.37 12.27
N THR A 256 24.22 4.14 12.73
CA THR A 256 25.12 3.24 12.00
C THR A 256 24.60 2.94 10.60
N LYS A 257 23.38 2.47 10.46
CA LYS A 257 22.83 2.10 9.12
C LYS A 257 22.42 3.30 8.30
N LEU A 258 21.52 4.16 8.84
CA LEU A 258 20.91 5.21 8.04
C LEU A 258 21.89 6.36 7.75
N ARG A 259 22.60 6.88 8.78
CA ARG A 259 23.48 8.06 8.63
C ARG A 259 24.87 7.69 8.13
N ASP A 260 25.54 6.76 8.79
CA ASP A 260 26.97 6.48 8.55
C ASP A 260 27.16 5.61 7.31
N GLU A 261 26.43 4.49 7.18
CA GLU A 261 26.61 3.58 6.05
C GLU A 261 25.90 4.06 4.78
N TRP A 262 24.64 4.53 4.88
CA TRP A 262 23.88 4.95 3.71
C TRP A 262 24.01 6.43 3.38
N GLY A 263 24.59 7.23 4.28
CA GLY A 263 24.85 8.64 4.07
C GLY A 263 23.59 9.52 4.00
N PHE A 264 22.52 9.14 4.70
CA PHE A 264 21.29 9.88 4.72
C PHE A 264 21.44 11.30 5.27
N LYS A 265 21.07 12.31 4.48
CA LYS A 265 21.19 13.74 4.86
C LYS A 265 19.81 14.39 5.15
N GLY A 266 18.71 13.68 4.93
CA GLY A 266 17.35 14.20 5.07
C GLY A 266 16.82 14.22 6.51
N ILE A 267 15.50 14.46 6.65
CA ILE A 267 14.80 14.49 7.93
C ILE A 267 14.51 13.06 8.39
N LEU A 268 14.92 12.74 9.60
CA LEU A 268 14.52 11.52 10.31
C LEU A 268 13.48 11.87 11.36
N MET A 269 12.23 11.42 11.16
CA MET A 269 11.11 11.69 12.07
C MET A 269 10.62 10.43 12.77
N SER A 270 10.00 10.59 13.93
CA SER A 270 9.25 9.51 14.59
C SER A 270 7.94 9.25 13.86
N ASP A 271 7.36 8.07 14.01
CA ASP A 271 5.92 7.89 13.83
C ASP A 271 5.15 8.65 14.93
N TRP A 272 3.83 8.83 14.78
CA TRP A 272 2.98 9.66 15.64
C TRP A 272 2.90 9.12 17.07
N GLY A 273 3.66 9.73 17.99
CA GLY A 273 3.76 9.27 19.38
C GLY A 273 4.68 8.07 19.60
N ALA A 274 5.53 7.71 18.63
CA ALA A 274 6.46 6.59 18.74
C ALA A 274 7.72 6.89 19.56
N THR A 275 7.95 8.13 19.97
CA THR A 275 9.05 8.50 20.86
C THR A 275 8.73 8.09 22.30
N VAL A 276 9.68 7.47 22.99
CA VAL A 276 9.49 6.97 24.37
C VAL A 276 10.43 7.59 25.39
N THR A 277 11.58 8.14 24.97
CA THR A 277 12.50 8.88 25.83
C THR A 277 13.04 10.12 25.12
N ALA A 278 13.28 11.18 25.87
CA ALA A 278 13.85 12.41 25.32
C ALA A 278 15.35 12.24 24.99
N PHE A 279 16.10 11.70 25.97
CA PHE A 279 17.57 11.64 25.88
C PHE A 279 18.03 10.67 24.80
N ASN A 280 17.58 9.40 24.84
CA ASN A 280 18.05 8.40 23.88
C ASN A 280 17.63 8.75 22.45
N SER A 281 16.39 9.19 22.26
CA SER A 281 15.90 9.58 20.92
C SER A 281 16.76 10.72 20.35
N CYS A 282 17.01 11.77 21.14
CA CYS A 282 17.85 12.89 20.72
C CYS A 282 19.29 12.43 20.49
N MET A 283 19.93 11.73 21.44
CA MET A 283 21.32 11.30 21.32
C MET A 283 21.55 10.32 20.18
N ASN A 284 20.58 9.45 19.89
CA ASN A 284 20.72 8.38 18.91
C ASN A 284 20.26 8.78 17.50
N GLY A 285 19.86 10.04 17.28
CA GLY A 285 19.79 10.62 15.94
C GLY A 285 18.40 10.91 15.41
N LEU A 286 17.33 10.87 16.22
CA LEU A 286 16.00 11.31 15.84
C LEU A 286 15.97 12.84 15.68
N ASP A 287 15.64 13.35 14.46
CA ASP A 287 15.65 14.80 14.20
C ASP A 287 14.35 15.48 14.63
N LEU A 288 13.21 14.80 14.44
CA LEU A 288 11.89 15.40 14.61
C LEU A 288 10.95 14.43 15.33
N GLU A 289 10.49 14.79 16.51
CA GLU A 289 9.45 14.06 17.22
C GLU A 289 8.06 14.54 16.79
N MET A 290 7.23 13.63 16.33
CA MET A 290 5.85 13.89 15.97
C MET A 290 4.88 13.22 16.97
N PRO A 291 3.66 13.79 17.20
CA PRO A 291 3.09 14.98 16.57
C PRO A 291 3.54 16.32 17.18
N ASP A 292 3.85 16.40 18.49
CA ASP A 292 3.88 17.65 19.25
C ASP A 292 5.10 17.84 20.20
N GLY A 293 6.11 16.98 20.09
CA GLY A 293 7.30 17.03 20.95
C GLY A 293 7.01 16.69 22.42
N LYS A 294 6.27 15.63 22.66
CA LYS A 294 5.88 15.16 24.00
C LYS A 294 7.11 14.85 24.89
N PHE A 295 8.17 14.33 24.31
CA PHE A 295 9.42 13.96 24.99
C PHE A 295 10.55 14.93 24.65
N MET A 296 10.82 15.23 23.38
CA MET A 296 11.88 16.14 22.93
C MET A 296 11.41 17.59 23.03
N ASN A 297 11.27 18.11 24.27
CA ASN A 297 10.77 19.43 24.60
C ASN A 297 11.66 20.14 25.61
N ARG A 298 11.41 21.43 25.84
CA ARG A 298 12.22 22.25 26.74
C ARG A 298 12.30 21.68 28.15
N LYS A 299 11.18 21.19 28.71
CA LYS A 299 11.13 20.64 30.08
C LYS A 299 12.15 19.50 30.27
N ASN A 300 12.30 18.65 29.26
CA ASN A 300 13.13 17.46 29.32
C ASN A 300 14.55 17.71 28.83
N LEU A 301 14.77 18.54 27.79
CA LEU A 301 16.08 18.71 27.16
C LEU A 301 16.89 19.87 27.74
N GLU A 302 16.31 21.01 28.14
CA GLU A 302 17.07 22.14 28.69
C GLU A 302 17.90 21.75 29.93
N PRO A 303 17.38 20.98 30.92
CA PRO A 303 18.19 20.56 32.07
C PRO A 303 19.36 19.66 31.66
N LEU A 304 19.21 18.81 30.65
CA LEU A 304 20.27 17.93 30.15
C LEU A 304 21.39 18.73 29.46
N VAL A 305 21.01 19.76 28.69
CA VAL A 305 21.97 20.69 28.07
C VAL A 305 22.70 21.50 29.15
N ALA A 306 21.96 22.08 30.10
CA ALA A 306 22.52 22.89 31.17
C ALA A 306 23.50 22.12 32.05
N SER A 307 23.27 20.81 32.26
CA SER A 307 24.19 19.94 33.02
C SER A 307 25.36 19.37 32.17
N GLY A 308 25.40 19.63 30.88
CA GLY A 308 26.40 19.11 29.95
C GLY A 308 26.25 17.60 29.62
N VAL A 309 25.16 16.95 30.03
CA VAL A 309 24.86 15.55 29.70
C VAL A 309 24.48 15.42 28.24
N LEU A 310 23.72 16.36 27.70
CA LEU A 310 23.37 16.47 26.29
C LEU A 310 24.14 17.68 25.69
N PRO A 311 25.10 17.45 24.78
CA PRO A 311 25.73 18.56 24.05
C PRO A 311 24.72 19.32 23.20
N GLU A 312 24.70 20.67 23.28
CA GLU A 312 23.81 21.50 22.42
C GLU A 312 24.05 21.22 20.92
N SER A 313 25.29 20.87 20.54
CA SER A 313 25.65 20.52 19.17
C SER A 313 24.87 19.32 18.59
N VAL A 314 24.32 18.45 19.45
CA VAL A 314 23.44 17.35 19.01
C VAL A 314 22.09 17.91 18.55
N ILE A 315 21.53 18.84 19.31
CA ILE A 315 20.28 19.54 18.94
C ILE A 315 20.51 20.38 17.68
N ASP A 316 21.66 21.07 17.59
CA ASP A 316 22.05 21.83 16.39
C ASP A 316 22.03 20.95 15.13
N GLU A 317 22.59 19.75 15.19
CA GLU A 317 22.64 18.85 14.04
C GLU A 317 21.25 18.39 13.62
N HIS A 318 20.33 18.12 14.57
CA HIS A 318 18.93 17.79 14.24
C HIS A 318 18.25 18.93 13.51
N VAL A 319 18.37 20.16 14.03
CA VAL A 319 17.82 21.35 13.36
C VAL A 319 18.46 21.56 11.99
N VAL A 320 19.78 21.35 11.86
CA VAL A 320 20.48 21.42 10.56
C VAL A 320 19.93 20.39 9.57
N ASN A 321 19.67 19.14 10.02
CA ASN A 321 19.10 18.10 9.17
C ASN A 321 17.72 18.48 8.62
N ILE A 322 16.87 19.03 9.48
CA ILE A 322 15.55 19.54 9.09
C ILE A 322 15.71 20.71 8.10
N MET A 323 16.46 21.76 8.51
CA MET A 323 16.62 22.99 7.74
C MET A 323 17.24 22.76 6.36
N ARG A 324 18.35 21.98 6.27
CA ARG A 324 19.00 21.73 4.97
C ARG A 324 18.09 20.99 3.98
N THR A 325 17.22 20.10 4.51
CA THR A 325 16.24 19.40 3.70
C THR A 325 15.20 20.39 3.17
N LEU A 326 14.60 21.20 4.05
CA LEU A 326 13.59 22.18 3.66
C LEU A 326 14.17 23.21 2.68
N ILE A 327 15.43 23.67 2.90
CA ILE A 327 16.14 24.57 1.96
C ILE A 327 16.28 23.92 0.60
N SER A 328 16.70 22.64 0.55
CA SER A 328 16.95 21.94 -0.70
C SER A 328 15.69 21.78 -1.58
N PHE A 329 14.51 21.80 -0.98
CA PHE A 329 13.20 21.78 -1.65
C PHE A 329 12.58 23.20 -1.84
N GLY A 330 13.30 24.28 -1.43
CA GLY A 330 12.80 25.66 -1.53
C GLY A 330 11.61 25.96 -0.62
N LEU A 331 11.45 25.22 0.47
CA LEU A 331 10.30 25.32 1.38
C LEU A 331 10.47 26.40 2.44
N LEU A 332 11.65 26.99 2.59
CA LEU A 332 11.92 28.09 3.52
C LEU A 332 11.90 29.49 2.86
N ASP A 333 11.84 29.56 1.53
CA ASP A 333 11.88 30.87 0.82
C ASP A 333 10.62 31.68 1.05
N LYS A 334 9.48 31.03 1.12
CA LYS A 334 8.16 31.62 1.42
C LYS A 334 7.18 30.53 1.89
N PRO A 335 6.13 30.93 2.65
CA PRO A 335 5.05 29.99 3.00
C PRO A 335 4.45 29.34 1.75
N LEU A 336 4.13 28.06 1.84
CA LEU A 336 3.34 27.39 0.84
C LEU A 336 1.86 27.73 1.03
N GLU A 337 1.26 28.29 -0.01
CA GLU A 337 -0.17 28.59 -0.01
C GLU A 337 -0.91 27.56 -0.85
N ALA A 338 -2.12 27.20 -0.42
CA ALA A 338 -3.02 26.40 -1.24
C ALA A 338 -3.40 27.21 -2.50
N THR A 339 -3.34 26.56 -3.65
CA THR A 339 -3.70 27.14 -4.96
C THR A 339 -5.06 26.70 -5.46
N HIS A 340 -5.66 25.70 -4.79
CA HIS A 340 -6.97 25.14 -5.09
C HIS A 340 -7.83 25.10 -3.84
N GLU A 341 -9.14 25.20 -4.00
CA GLU A 341 -10.13 24.95 -2.96
C GLU A 341 -10.26 23.44 -2.73
N ASP A 342 -10.80 23.05 -1.57
CA ASP A 342 -11.11 21.65 -1.28
C ASP A 342 -12.07 21.05 -2.33
N GLY A 343 -11.83 19.81 -2.70
CA GLY A 343 -12.64 19.11 -3.69
C GLY A 343 -12.31 19.40 -5.15
N VAL A 344 -11.21 20.07 -5.44
CA VAL A 344 -10.70 20.26 -6.80
C VAL A 344 -9.72 19.15 -7.16
N GLU A 345 -10.08 18.36 -8.15
CA GLU A 345 -9.28 17.25 -8.66
C GLU A 345 -8.41 17.68 -9.84
N LEU A 346 -7.14 17.31 -9.81
CA LEU A 346 -6.23 17.54 -10.92
C LEU A 346 -6.44 16.47 -12.02
N PRO A 347 -6.67 16.84 -13.30
CA PRO A 347 -6.95 15.88 -14.38
C PRO A 347 -5.84 14.83 -14.58
N ASP A 348 -4.58 15.21 -14.42
CA ASP A 348 -3.43 14.28 -14.55
C ASP A 348 -3.39 13.29 -13.39
N SER A 349 -3.79 13.70 -12.17
CA SER A 349 -3.89 12.86 -10.98
C SER A 349 -4.94 11.76 -11.17
N ARG A 350 -6.15 12.13 -11.58
CA ARG A 350 -7.22 11.18 -11.90
C ARG A 350 -6.84 10.21 -13.01
N LYS A 351 -6.19 10.73 -14.06
CA LYS A 351 -5.68 9.90 -15.15
C LYS A 351 -4.67 8.87 -14.65
N ALA A 352 -3.72 9.28 -13.82
CA ALA A 352 -2.72 8.37 -13.24
C ALA A 352 -3.39 7.28 -12.36
N ALA A 353 -4.40 7.65 -11.57
CA ALA A 353 -5.17 6.70 -10.77
C ALA A 353 -5.87 5.64 -11.66
N LEU A 354 -6.52 6.07 -12.74
CA LEU A 354 -7.19 5.15 -13.68
C LEU A 354 -6.20 4.21 -14.38
N GLU A 355 -5.10 4.74 -14.92
CA GLU A 355 -4.10 3.94 -15.63
C GLU A 355 -3.45 2.91 -14.69
N MET A 356 -3.15 3.29 -13.44
CA MET A 356 -2.63 2.38 -12.44
C MET A 356 -3.63 1.26 -12.10
N ALA A 357 -4.92 1.59 -11.91
CA ALA A 357 -5.96 0.58 -11.65
C ALA A 357 -6.08 -0.43 -12.80
N ARG A 358 -6.03 0.04 -14.06
CA ARG A 358 -6.08 -0.81 -15.25
C ARG A 358 -4.97 -1.84 -15.31
N GLU A 359 -3.76 -1.46 -14.91
CA GLU A 359 -2.57 -2.30 -15.06
C GLU A 359 -2.22 -3.12 -13.81
N GLY A 360 -2.73 -2.76 -12.62
CA GLY A 360 -2.46 -3.46 -11.37
C GLY A 360 -3.53 -4.47 -10.94
N ILE A 361 -4.74 -4.41 -11.50
CA ILE A 361 -5.79 -5.43 -11.26
C ILE A 361 -5.34 -6.75 -11.88
N VAL A 362 -5.42 -7.86 -11.11
CA VAL A 362 -4.89 -9.17 -11.52
C VAL A 362 -6.03 -10.16 -11.78
N MET A 363 -6.02 -10.80 -12.95
CA MET A 363 -6.91 -11.92 -13.24
C MET A 363 -6.26 -13.23 -12.78
N LEU A 364 -6.87 -13.90 -11.79
CA LEU A 364 -6.35 -15.13 -11.20
C LEU A 364 -6.91 -16.39 -11.86
N LYS A 365 -8.15 -16.36 -12.32
CA LYS A 365 -8.85 -17.50 -12.94
C LYS A 365 -9.78 -17.04 -14.05
N ASN A 366 -9.90 -17.81 -15.14
CA ASN A 366 -10.85 -17.58 -16.24
C ASN A 366 -11.14 -18.87 -16.99
N ASP A 367 -11.87 -19.78 -16.35
CA ASP A 367 -12.26 -21.07 -16.95
C ASP A 367 -13.23 -20.86 -18.09
N ASP A 368 -13.13 -21.70 -19.09
CA ASP A 368 -13.97 -21.70 -20.30
C ASP A 368 -13.99 -20.36 -21.03
N ASN A 369 -13.06 -19.45 -20.73
CA ASN A 369 -13.04 -18.08 -21.24
C ASN A 369 -14.36 -17.34 -20.97
N VAL A 370 -14.92 -17.50 -19.76
CA VAL A 370 -16.15 -16.83 -19.34
C VAL A 370 -16.00 -15.31 -19.37
N LEU A 371 -14.81 -14.82 -19.11
CA LEU A 371 -14.43 -13.44 -19.37
C LEU A 371 -13.75 -13.33 -20.74
N PRO A 372 -14.01 -12.26 -21.50
CA PRO A 372 -14.89 -11.11 -21.21
C PRO A 372 -16.38 -11.46 -21.17
N LEU A 373 -17.12 -10.79 -20.28
CA LEU A 373 -18.54 -10.98 -20.05
C LEU A 373 -19.38 -10.89 -21.34
N LYS A 374 -20.31 -11.81 -21.48
CA LYS A 374 -21.32 -11.83 -22.55
C LYS A 374 -22.68 -12.14 -21.93
N GLY A 375 -23.74 -11.50 -22.45
CA GLY A 375 -25.12 -11.74 -21.97
C GLY A 375 -25.50 -10.83 -20.79
N SER A 376 -26.44 -11.29 -19.99
CA SER A 376 -26.97 -10.58 -18.83
C SER A 376 -26.09 -10.83 -17.58
N VAL A 377 -26.00 -9.82 -16.72
CA VAL A 377 -25.12 -9.83 -15.56
C VAL A 377 -25.86 -9.40 -14.30
N ALA A 378 -25.92 -10.25 -13.29
CA ALA A 378 -26.27 -9.83 -11.94
C ALA A 378 -24.99 -9.40 -11.21
N VAL A 379 -25.04 -8.27 -10.49
CA VAL A 379 -23.92 -7.74 -9.69
C VAL A 379 -24.40 -7.62 -8.25
N PHE A 380 -23.70 -8.18 -7.30
CA PHE A 380 -24.04 -8.07 -5.88
C PHE A 380 -22.86 -8.38 -4.97
N GLY A 381 -23.07 -8.29 -3.68
CA GLY A 381 -22.07 -8.51 -2.63
C GLY A 381 -21.69 -7.21 -1.93
N PRO A 382 -21.05 -7.29 -0.75
CA PRO A 382 -20.83 -6.14 0.12
C PRO A 382 -20.01 -5.01 -0.53
N ASN A 383 -19.15 -5.33 -1.50
CA ASN A 383 -18.27 -4.37 -2.17
C ASN A 383 -18.74 -3.96 -3.57
N ALA A 384 -19.96 -4.36 -3.97
CA ALA A 384 -20.46 -4.14 -5.34
C ALA A 384 -20.76 -2.67 -5.67
N ASP A 385 -21.35 -1.93 -4.72
CA ASP A 385 -21.80 -0.54 -4.91
C ASP A 385 -21.27 0.40 -3.83
N ARG A 386 -19.97 0.27 -3.52
CA ARG A 386 -19.25 1.18 -2.63
C ARG A 386 -17.81 1.36 -3.06
N VAL A 387 -17.20 2.46 -2.62
CA VAL A 387 -15.77 2.70 -2.78
C VAL A 387 -15.04 1.91 -1.71
N VAL A 388 -14.27 0.92 -2.13
CA VAL A 388 -13.58 0.01 -1.21
C VAL A 388 -12.16 0.50 -0.98
N LYS A 389 -11.76 0.60 0.29
CA LYS A 389 -10.45 1.10 0.71
C LYS A 389 -10.03 0.49 2.04
N GLY A 390 -8.73 0.43 2.30
CA GLY A 390 -8.18 0.15 3.62
C GLY A 390 -8.30 1.35 4.55
N GLY A 391 -8.25 1.13 5.86
CA GLY A 391 -8.40 2.17 6.86
C GLY A 391 -7.06 2.72 7.39
N GLY A 392 -7.14 3.69 8.31
CA GLY A 392 -5.99 4.31 8.95
C GLY A 392 -5.38 5.47 8.15
N SER A 393 -4.07 5.66 8.24
CA SER A 393 -3.36 6.76 7.57
C SER A 393 -3.41 6.70 6.04
N GLY A 394 -3.79 5.56 5.46
CA GLY A 394 -4.05 5.37 4.02
C GLY A 394 -5.46 5.76 3.56
N GLU A 395 -6.37 6.13 4.46
CA GLU A 395 -7.76 6.42 4.11
C GLU A 395 -7.93 7.83 3.49
N VAL A 396 -8.09 7.90 2.18
CA VAL A 396 -8.32 9.14 1.42
C VAL A 396 -9.82 9.37 1.20
N HIS A 397 -10.24 10.61 1.23
CA HIS A 397 -11.61 11.03 0.83
C HIS A 397 -11.58 11.48 -0.64
N PRO A 398 -12.11 10.66 -1.59
CA PRO A 398 -12.05 11.01 -3.00
C PRO A 398 -12.99 12.16 -3.34
N VAL A 399 -12.57 12.99 -4.30
CA VAL A 399 -13.44 14.02 -4.90
C VAL A 399 -14.56 13.36 -5.71
N ASN A 400 -14.18 12.37 -6.51
CA ASN A 400 -15.09 11.56 -7.32
C ASN A 400 -14.70 10.10 -7.13
N ALA A 401 -15.69 9.21 -7.23
CA ALA A 401 -15.40 7.78 -7.19
C ALA A 401 -16.38 7.00 -8.07
N VAL A 402 -15.89 5.92 -8.65
CA VAL A 402 -16.66 5.01 -9.50
C VAL A 402 -16.66 3.63 -8.84
N THR A 403 -17.83 3.18 -8.38
CA THR A 403 -18.00 1.84 -7.82
C THR A 403 -17.94 0.77 -8.91
N LEU A 404 -17.76 -0.51 -8.55
CA LEU A 404 -17.84 -1.61 -9.51
C LEU A 404 -19.17 -1.57 -10.28
N TRP A 405 -20.27 -1.31 -9.57
CA TRP A 405 -21.60 -1.18 -10.17
C TRP A 405 -21.67 0.00 -11.15
N ASP A 406 -21.20 1.18 -10.77
CA ASP A 406 -21.21 2.35 -11.66
C ASP A 406 -20.46 2.10 -12.96
N GLY A 407 -19.30 1.45 -12.87
CA GLY A 407 -18.50 1.06 -14.02
C GLY A 407 -19.24 0.06 -14.92
N LEU A 408 -19.78 -1.03 -14.34
CA LEU A 408 -20.50 -2.05 -15.09
C LEU A 408 -21.82 -1.53 -15.67
N LYS A 409 -22.56 -0.70 -14.96
CA LYS A 409 -23.78 -0.05 -15.47
C LYS A 409 -23.54 0.75 -16.75
N LYS A 410 -22.38 1.41 -16.83
CA LYS A 410 -21.96 2.16 -18.04
C LYS A 410 -21.49 1.24 -19.16
N ALA A 411 -20.70 0.21 -18.83
CA ALA A 411 -20.05 -0.65 -19.81
C ALA A 411 -20.95 -1.80 -20.34
N CYS A 412 -21.88 -2.30 -19.54
CA CYS A 412 -22.74 -3.44 -19.85
C CYS A 412 -24.22 -3.09 -19.61
N LYS A 413 -24.96 -2.76 -20.68
CA LYS A 413 -26.38 -2.37 -20.60
C LYS A 413 -27.31 -3.45 -20.04
N LYS A 414 -26.87 -4.70 -19.99
CA LYS A 414 -27.65 -5.84 -19.47
C LYS A 414 -27.22 -6.21 -18.04
N SER A 415 -26.48 -5.34 -17.34
CA SER A 415 -26.15 -5.53 -15.94
C SER A 415 -27.25 -5.00 -15.03
N THR A 416 -27.42 -5.63 -13.88
CA THR A 416 -28.37 -5.24 -12.83
C THR A 416 -27.73 -5.40 -11.48
N LEU A 417 -27.78 -4.37 -10.65
CA LEU A 417 -27.44 -4.46 -9.24
C LEU A 417 -28.54 -5.18 -8.49
N ILE A 418 -28.19 -6.18 -7.73
CA ILE A 418 -29.06 -6.81 -6.74
C ILE A 418 -28.68 -6.17 -5.40
N ALA A 419 -29.43 -5.16 -5.02
CA ALA A 419 -29.17 -4.37 -3.83
C ALA A 419 -29.30 -5.21 -2.54
N ASP A 420 -28.59 -4.82 -1.51
CA ASP A 420 -28.46 -5.57 -0.26
C ASP A 420 -29.80 -5.79 0.42
N ASP A 421 -30.74 -4.84 0.37
CA ASP A 421 -32.09 -4.96 0.92
C ASP A 421 -32.96 -6.04 0.25
N THR A 422 -32.52 -6.54 -0.90
CA THR A 422 -33.18 -7.63 -1.63
C THR A 422 -32.96 -8.98 -0.97
N TRP A 423 -31.78 -9.21 -0.40
CA TRP A 423 -31.36 -10.49 0.19
C TRP A 423 -30.98 -10.40 1.67
N LEU A 424 -30.88 -9.19 2.22
CA LEU A 424 -30.55 -8.93 3.60
C LEU A 424 -31.61 -8.00 4.23
N LYS A 425 -32.30 -8.47 5.24
CA LYS A 425 -33.33 -7.69 5.94
C LYS A 425 -32.84 -7.33 7.33
N GLU A 426 -32.79 -6.05 7.60
CA GLU A 426 -32.45 -5.55 8.93
C GLU A 426 -33.61 -5.73 9.89
N ILE A 427 -33.30 -6.17 11.11
CA ILE A 427 -34.23 -6.38 12.21
C ILE A 427 -33.86 -5.34 13.26
N VAL A 428 -34.65 -4.30 13.38
CA VAL A 428 -34.45 -3.22 14.35
C VAL A 428 -35.30 -3.50 15.60
N GLY A 429 -34.65 -3.53 16.77
CA GLY A 429 -35.30 -3.66 18.06
C GLY A 429 -35.16 -2.40 18.93
N ASP A 430 -35.96 -2.31 19.97
CA ASP A 430 -35.78 -1.32 21.04
C ASP A 430 -34.85 -1.91 22.10
N PHE A 431 -33.89 -1.13 22.55
CA PHE A 431 -32.89 -1.50 23.55
C PHE A 431 -33.03 -0.65 24.79
N HIS A 432 -32.87 -1.24 25.95
CA HIS A 432 -32.63 -0.52 27.19
C HIS A 432 -31.13 -0.22 27.29
N ALA A 433 -30.76 1.05 27.30
CA ALA A 433 -29.39 1.54 27.31
C ALA A 433 -29.01 2.04 28.70
N GLU A 434 -27.83 1.64 29.19
CA GLU A 434 -27.20 2.09 30.43
C GLU A 434 -25.82 2.65 30.12
N TYR A 435 -25.51 3.88 30.54
CA TYR A 435 -24.22 4.53 30.32
C TYR A 435 -23.50 4.80 31.65
N PHE A 436 -22.19 4.54 31.68
CA PHE A 436 -21.35 4.64 32.86
C PHE A 436 -20.19 5.60 32.63
N ALA A 437 -19.85 6.41 33.67
CA ALA A 437 -18.72 7.34 33.62
C ALA A 437 -17.36 6.67 33.92
N ASN A 438 -17.20 5.41 33.52
CA ASN A 438 -15.97 4.62 33.62
C ASN A 438 -15.95 3.56 32.51
N ARG A 439 -14.77 2.98 32.24
CA ARG A 439 -14.57 1.99 31.16
C ARG A 439 -15.04 0.57 31.50
N ASN A 440 -15.34 0.29 32.75
CA ASN A 440 -15.48 -1.08 33.25
C ASN A 440 -16.93 -1.52 33.43
N LEU A 441 -17.93 -0.70 33.11
CA LEU A 441 -19.35 -0.93 33.37
C LEU A 441 -19.66 -1.08 34.88
N GLU A 442 -18.91 -0.39 35.72
CA GLU A 442 -18.99 -0.51 37.19
C GLU A 442 -19.84 0.58 37.81
N GLY A 443 -20.49 0.23 38.93
CA GLY A 443 -21.33 1.16 39.70
C GLY A 443 -22.71 1.38 39.10
N GLU A 444 -23.37 2.46 39.52
CA GLU A 444 -24.68 2.84 38.98
C GLU A 444 -24.51 3.60 37.66
N PRO A 445 -25.30 3.30 36.63
CA PRO A 445 -25.28 4.05 35.38
C PRO A 445 -25.68 5.51 35.61
N VAL A 446 -24.94 6.41 34.98
CA VAL A 446 -25.21 7.86 34.99
C VAL A 446 -26.48 8.18 34.20
N LEU A 447 -26.73 7.41 33.12
CA LEU A 447 -27.90 7.60 32.27
C LEU A 447 -28.52 6.25 31.93
N LYS A 448 -29.84 6.17 31.99
CA LYS A 448 -30.66 5.06 31.51
C LYS A 448 -31.73 5.61 30.56
N ARG A 449 -31.87 5.00 29.39
CA ARG A 449 -32.91 5.37 28.42
C ARG A 449 -33.22 4.22 27.45
N ASP A 450 -34.37 4.25 26.83
CA ASP A 450 -34.69 3.33 25.74
C ASP A 450 -34.27 3.94 24.40
N GLU A 451 -33.63 3.14 23.55
CA GLU A 451 -33.09 3.52 22.24
C GLU A 451 -33.54 2.55 21.17
N ARG A 452 -33.87 3.09 19.99
CA ARG A 452 -34.24 2.25 18.84
C ARG A 452 -32.98 1.94 18.02
N GLY A 453 -32.50 0.70 18.17
CA GLY A 453 -31.24 0.27 17.57
C GLY A 453 -30.01 0.79 18.31
N ILE A 454 -28.84 0.38 17.88
CA ILE A 454 -27.54 0.87 18.35
C ILE A 454 -26.79 1.34 17.13
N ASP A 455 -26.77 2.65 16.90
CA ASP A 455 -26.04 3.27 15.76
C ASP A 455 -25.50 4.63 16.20
N HIS A 456 -24.41 4.60 16.95
CA HIS A 456 -23.80 5.76 17.53
C HIS A 456 -22.45 6.07 16.91
N ASN A 457 -22.21 7.33 16.63
CA ASN A 457 -20.91 7.91 16.33
C ASN A 457 -20.82 9.24 17.05
N TRP A 458 -20.14 9.25 18.18
CA TRP A 458 -19.98 10.45 19.00
C TRP A 458 -18.75 11.28 18.62
N GLY A 459 -17.80 10.68 17.82
CA GLY A 459 -16.51 11.29 17.58
C GLY A 459 -15.79 11.55 18.89
N GLU A 460 -15.21 12.71 19.05
CA GLU A 460 -14.57 13.17 20.31
C GLU A 460 -15.54 13.81 21.31
N ALA A 461 -16.85 13.64 21.13
CA ALA A 461 -17.85 14.24 22.00
C ALA A 461 -18.39 13.26 23.04
N ALA A 462 -18.76 13.76 24.23
CA ALA A 462 -19.45 12.94 25.24
C ALA A 462 -20.81 12.44 24.72
N PRO A 463 -21.24 11.20 25.05
CA PRO A 463 -22.49 10.60 24.57
C PRO A 463 -23.75 11.29 25.15
N ALA A 464 -23.62 11.98 26.29
CA ALA A 464 -24.68 12.74 26.91
C ALA A 464 -24.12 13.63 28.06
N ASP A 465 -24.91 14.58 28.52
CA ASP A 465 -24.59 15.41 29.70
C ASP A 465 -24.33 14.54 30.93
N GLY A 466 -23.26 14.82 31.64
CA GLY A 466 -22.82 14.07 32.83
C GLY A 466 -21.92 12.88 32.57
N LEU A 467 -21.63 12.58 31.32
CA LEU A 467 -20.65 11.53 30.91
C LEU A 467 -19.36 12.22 30.44
N PRO A 468 -18.19 11.59 30.63
CA PRO A 468 -16.94 12.08 30.04
C PRO A 468 -16.93 11.87 28.50
N ALA A 469 -16.11 12.64 27.79
CA ALA A 469 -15.89 12.44 26.36
C ALA A 469 -15.10 11.15 26.08
N ASP A 470 -14.09 10.89 26.91
CA ASP A 470 -13.25 9.68 26.87
C ASP A 470 -13.44 8.85 28.15
N GLY A 471 -13.21 7.56 28.05
CA GLY A 471 -13.17 6.65 29.21
C GLY A 471 -14.54 6.32 29.80
N PHE A 472 -15.58 6.31 28.99
CA PHE A 472 -16.93 5.87 29.37
C PHE A 472 -17.23 4.45 28.89
N SER A 473 -18.35 3.89 29.32
CA SER A 473 -18.88 2.62 28.80
C SER A 473 -20.39 2.63 28.73
N ALA A 474 -20.93 1.70 27.94
CA ALA A 474 -22.36 1.56 27.74
C ALA A 474 -22.78 0.10 27.61
N ARG A 475 -24.01 -0.19 28.02
CA ARG A 475 -24.67 -1.49 27.89
C ARG A 475 -26.04 -1.30 27.30
N TRP A 476 -26.33 -2.05 26.25
CA TRP A 476 -27.65 -2.15 25.64
C TRP A 476 -28.20 -3.55 25.79
N THR A 477 -29.46 -3.67 26.17
CA THR A 477 -30.12 -4.96 26.36
C THR A 477 -31.50 -4.95 25.72
N THR A 478 -31.81 -6.01 24.97
CA THR A 478 -33.16 -6.25 24.43
C THR A 478 -33.53 -7.73 24.53
N THR A 479 -34.85 -8.03 24.46
CA THR A 479 -35.34 -9.38 24.36
C THR A 479 -36.23 -9.53 23.15
N PHE A 480 -36.07 -10.65 22.43
CA PHE A 480 -36.88 -10.95 21.26
C PHE A 480 -37.18 -12.46 21.13
N MET A 481 -38.06 -12.80 20.20
CA MET A 481 -38.39 -14.16 19.82
C MET A 481 -38.82 -14.21 18.36
N PHE A 482 -38.27 -15.14 17.60
CA PHE A 482 -38.76 -15.44 16.26
C PHE A 482 -39.86 -16.52 16.33
N ARG A 483 -40.87 -16.41 15.46
CA ARG A 483 -41.95 -17.40 15.38
C ARG A 483 -41.43 -18.75 14.87
N ASN A 484 -40.54 -18.76 13.92
CA ASN A 484 -39.93 -19.92 13.27
C ASN A 484 -38.41 -19.84 13.45
N ASP A 485 -37.72 -20.96 13.23
CA ASP A 485 -36.26 -20.99 13.18
C ASP A 485 -35.73 -19.92 12.21
N ALA A 486 -34.67 -19.25 12.61
CA ALA A 486 -34.05 -18.18 11.82
C ALA A 486 -32.54 -18.25 11.91
N GLU A 487 -31.88 -17.95 10.82
CA GLU A 487 -30.45 -17.66 10.81
C GLU A 487 -30.29 -16.15 10.61
N VAL A 488 -29.58 -15.50 11.53
CA VAL A 488 -29.40 -14.04 11.53
C VAL A 488 -27.91 -13.69 11.56
N LEU A 489 -27.54 -12.66 10.83
CA LEU A 489 -26.24 -12.03 10.88
C LEU A 489 -26.27 -10.97 11.98
N LEU A 490 -25.43 -11.12 12.99
CA LEU A 490 -25.06 -10.05 13.91
C LEU A 490 -23.83 -9.35 13.38
N GLU A 491 -23.89 -8.03 13.30
CA GLU A 491 -22.79 -7.17 12.88
C GLU A 491 -22.60 -6.12 13.97
N ALA A 492 -21.43 -6.08 14.61
CA ALA A 492 -21.10 -5.10 15.62
C ALA A 492 -19.86 -4.33 15.24
N SER A 493 -19.89 -3.02 15.47
CA SER A 493 -18.73 -2.13 15.27
C SER A 493 -18.48 -1.32 16.53
N GLY A 494 -17.22 -1.07 16.83
CA GLY A 494 -16.80 -0.23 17.95
C GLY A 494 -15.47 0.43 17.71
N ASP A 495 -15.31 1.55 18.34
CA ASP A 495 -14.10 2.29 18.59
C ASP A 495 -14.19 2.75 20.04
N ASP A 496 -13.61 2.17 21.01
CA ASP A 496 -12.75 0.99 21.15
C ASP A 496 -13.51 -0.36 21.30
N GLY A 497 -13.43 -0.96 22.49
CA GLY A 497 -13.83 -2.32 22.77
C GLY A 497 -15.35 -2.56 22.82
N TYR A 498 -15.79 -3.65 22.20
CA TYR A 498 -17.18 -4.08 22.21
C TYR A 498 -17.30 -5.60 22.31
N ARG A 499 -18.43 -6.06 22.90
CA ARG A 499 -18.80 -7.46 22.91
C ARG A 499 -20.31 -7.64 22.88
N VAL A 500 -20.75 -8.69 22.23
CA VAL A 500 -22.17 -9.03 22.06
C VAL A 500 -22.43 -10.40 22.68
N MET A 501 -23.44 -10.45 23.52
CA MET A 501 -23.87 -11.68 24.20
C MET A 501 -25.29 -12.04 23.78
N LEU A 502 -25.53 -13.34 23.61
CA LEU A 502 -26.85 -13.90 23.36
C LEU A 502 -27.15 -14.91 24.49
N ASN A 503 -28.15 -14.62 25.33
CA ASN A 503 -28.44 -15.39 26.54
C ASN A 503 -27.21 -15.55 27.44
N ASP A 504 -26.46 -14.50 27.68
CA ASP A 504 -25.22 -14.43 28.46
C ASP A 504 -24.02 -15.23 27.88
N GLU A 505 -24.16 -15.87 26.74
CA GLU A 505 -23.03 -16.42 25.97
C GLU A 505 -22.45 -15.37 25.06
N GLU A 506 -21.13 -15.13 25.15
CA GLU A 506 -20.44 -14.20 24.25
C GLU A 506 -20.38 -14.80 22.84
N VAL A 507 -21.06 -14.16 21.90
CA VAL A 507 -21.16 -14.63 20.52
C VAL A 507 -20.26 -13.88 19.56
N LEU A 508 -19.86 -12.66 19.92
CA LEU A 508 -19.01 -11.81 19.11
C LEU A 508 -18.30 -10.78 20.01
N SER A 509 -16.99 -10.59 19.85
CA SER A 509 -16.28 -9.56 20.61
C SER A 509 -15.00 -9.07 19.90
N ASP A 510 -14.64 -7.84 20.22
CA ASP A 510 -13.33 -7.25 20.05
C ASP A 510 -13.09 -6.34 21.28
N TRP A 511 -12.71 -6.97 22.41
CA TRP A 511 -12.60 -6.28 23.70
C TRP A 511 -11.17 -5.80 23.94
N THR A 512 -10.68 -4.96 22.99
CA THR A 512 -9.33 -4.37 23.01
C THR A 512 -9.40 -2.89 22.64
N ASN A 513 -8.32 -2.15 22.88
CA ASN A 513 -8.25 -0.77 22.38
C ASN A 513 -7.87 -0.80 20.90
N HIS A 514 -8.69 -0.20 20.05
CA HIS A 514 -8.47 -0.15 18.59
C HIS A 514 -9.30 0.96 17.94
N ALA A 515 -8.90 1.39 16.77
CA ALA A 515 -9.74 2.21 15.90
C ALA A 515 -11.00 1.44 15.47
N THR A 516 -11.99 2.13 14.91
CA THR A 516 -13.27 1.50 14.54
C THR A 516 -13.06 0.20 13.77
N SER A 517 -13.42 -0.92 14.39
CA SER A 517 -13.41 -2.26 13.79
C SER A 517 -14.82 -2.83 13.68
N THR A 518 -15.02 -3.78 12.77
CA THR A 518 -16.32 -4.45 12.59
C THR A 518 -16.14 -5.96 12.62
N ARG A 519 -17.00 -6.66 13.38
CA ARG A 519 -17.05 -8.13 13.44
C ARG A 519 -18.45 -8.61 13.12
N TYR A 520 -18.51 -9.81 12.56
CA TYR A 520 -19.75 -10.45 12.13
C TYR A 520 -19.88 -11.84 12.74
N LYS A 521 -21.10 -12.21 13.08
CA LYS A 521 -21.43 -13.58 13.53
C LYS A 521 -22.77 -14.02 12.96
N LEU A 522 -22.77 -15.16 12.28
CA LEU A 522 -24.00 -15.83 11.90
C LEU A 522 -24.49 -16.70 13.09
N VAL A 523 -25.73 -16.47 13.51
CA VAL A 523 -26.34 -17.10 14.66
C VAL A 523 -27.61 -17.81 14.25
N LYS A 524 -27.76 -19.09 14.65
CA LYS A 524 -28.99 -19.86 14.47
C LYS A 524 -29.88 -19.70 15.68
N LEU A 525 -31.12 -19.30 15.46
CA LEU A 525 -32.13 -19.06 16.48
C LEU A 525 -33.29 -20.02 16.31
N GLU A 526 -33.67 -20.66 17.37
CA GLU A 526 -34.84 -21.59 17.42
C GLU A 526 -36.14 -20.80 17.50
N GLY A 527 -37.12 -21.19 16.68
CA GLY A 527 -38.46 -20.61 16.71
C GLY A 527 -39.17 -20.85 18.02
N GLY A 528 -39.88 -19.83 18.52
CA GLY A 528 -40.61 -19.91 19.79
C GLY A 528 -39.74 -19.75 21.04
N LYS A 529 -38.42 -19.67 20.91
CA LYS A 529 -37.48 -19.45 22.01
C LYS A 529 -37.24 -17.97 22.23
N LYS A 530 -37.24 -17.55 23.51
CA LYS A 530 -36.92 -16.17 23.87
C LYS A 530 -35.41 -16.03 24.02
N TYR A 531 -34.88 -14.94 23.42
CA TYR A 531 -33.47 -14.60 23.46
C TYR A 531 -33.28 -13.23 24.09
N THR A 532 -32.23 -13.09 24.90
CA THR A 532 -31.74 -11.79 25.38
C THR A 532 -30.47 -11.45 24.59
N LEU A 533 -30.49 -10.33 23.87
CA LEU A 533 -29.31 -9.78 23.17
C LEU A 533 -28.79 -8.60 23.97
N LYS A 534 -27.50 -8.64 24.27
CA LYS A 534 -26.82 -7.61 25.03
C LYS A 534 -25.54 -7.21 24.29
N MET A 535 -25.33 -5.91 24.13
CA MET A 535 -24.05 -5.34 23.70
C MET A 535 -23.45 -4.55 24.84
N GLU A 536 -22.17 -4.77 25.09
CA GLU A 536 -21.35 -3.97 25.99
C GLU A 536 -20.25 -3.30 25.16
N TYR A 537 -19.94 -2.07 25.53
CA TYR A 537 -19.00 -1.18 24.85
C TYR A 537 -18.22 -0.36 25.86
N TYR A 538 -16.95 -0.08 25.57
CA TYR A 538 -16.22 0.98 26.23
C TYR A 538 -15.43 1.80 25.21
N ASP A 539 -15.33 3.09 25.51
CA ASP A 539 -14.43 4.03 24.88
C ASP A 539 -13.18 4.24 25.72
N ASN A 540 -12.04 4.44 25.08
CA ASN A 540 -10.77 4.72 25.75
C ASN A 540 -10.30 6.14 25.53
N LEU A 541 -10.08 6.55 24.27
CA LEU A 541 -9.56 7.86 23.90
C LEU A 541 -9.94 8.22 22.46
N ARG A 542 -10.29 9.49 22.19
CA ARG A 542 -10.57 10.08 20.88
C ARG A 542 -11.95 9.74 20.32
N ASP A 543 -11.96 9.08 19.13
CA ASP A 543 -13.21 8.75 18.47
C ASP A 543 -13.96 7.64 19.21
N ALA A 544 -15.27 7.83 19.39
CA ALA A 544 -16.15 6.85 20.03
C ALA A 544 -17.26 6.41 19.07
N VAL A 545 -17.31 5.13 18.75
CA VAL A 545 -18.30 4.49 17.85
C VAL A 545 -18.87 3.23 18.47
N ALA A 546 -20.20 3.09 18.49
CA ALA A 546 -20.86 1.86 18.90
C ALA A 546 -22.04 1.56 17.99
N LYS A 547 -22.01 0.42 17.29
CA LYS A 547 -23.10 -0.01 16.39
C LYS A 547 -23.37 -1.49 16.54
N LEU A 548 -24.65 -1.87 16.46
CA LEU A 548 -25.08 -3.25 16.38
C LEU A 548 -26.26 -3.35 15.41
N SER A 549 -26.11 -4.20 14.41
CA SER A 549 -27.20 -4.58 13.53
C SER A 549 -27.46 -6.08 13.59
N MET A 550 -28.71 -6.46 13.42
CA MET A 550 -29.17 -7.84 13.25
C MET A 550 -29.87 -7.93 11.90
N LYS A 551 -29.34 -8.77 11.00
CA LYS A 551 -29.85 -8.89 9.63
C LYS A 551 -30.23 -10.34 9.34
N LYS A 552 -31.33 -10.57 8.63
CA LYS A 552 -31.75 -11.89 8.20
C LYS A 552 -31.47 -12.06 6.70
N LEU A 553 -30.80 -13.16 6.35
CA LEU A 553 -30.57 -13.56 4.97
C LEU A 553 -31.88 -14.12 4.34
N ASP A 554 -32.24 -13.63 3.15
CA ASP A 554 -33.29 -14.17 2.30
C ASP A 554 -32.66 -14.88 1.08
N THR A 555 -31.97 -15.99 1.35
CA THR A 555 -31.23 -16.74 0.34
C THR A 555 -32.15 -17.35 -0.74
N ALA A 556 -33.37 -17.73 -0.38
CA ALA A 556 -34.33 -18.26 -1.35
C ALA A 556 -34.69 -17.23 -2.41
N LYS A 557 -34.90 -15.97 -2.01
CA LYS A 557 -35.22 -14.86 -2.95
C LYS A 557 -34.00 -14.54 -3.81
N LEU A 558 -32.81 -14.49 -3.25
CA LEU A 558 -31.55 -14.28 -3.96
C LEU A 558 -31.37 -15.33 -5.06
N HIS A 559 -31.48 -16.59 -4.72
CA HIS A 559 -31.34 -17.72 -5.65
C HIS A 559 -32.31 -17.61 -6.84
N GLU A 560 -33.61 -17.29 -6.63
CA GLU A 560 -34.59 -17.13 -7.68
C GLU A 560 -34.32 -15.93 -8.60
N ILE A 561 -33.68 -14.88 -8.07
CA ILE A 561 -33.26 -13.72 -8.86
C ILE A 561 -32.08 -14.10 -9.75
N LEU A 562 -31.04 -14.72 -9.19
CA LEU A 562 -29.78 -15.04 -9.88
C LEU A 562 -29.99 -16.00 -11.06
N LYS A 563 -30.96 -16.91 -10.99
CA LYS A 563 -31.33 -17.80 -12.09
C LYS A 563 -31.71 -17.08 -13.40
N LYS A 564 -32.11 -15.82 -13.33
CA LYS A 564 -32.55 -15.02 -14.49
C LYS A 564 -31.42 -14.47 -15.34
N TYR A 565 -30.18 -14.56 -14.87
CA TYR A 565 -29.01 -13.99 -15.52
C TYR A 565 -28.12 -15.07 -16.10
N ASP A 566 -27.26 -14.69 -17.06
CA ASP A 566 -26.24 -15.59 -17.65
C ASP A 566 -25.01 -15.66 -16.79
N ASN A 567 -24.62 -14.51 -16.20
CA ASN A 567 -23.44 -14.34 -15.38
C ASN A 567 -23.80 -13.69 -14.05
N VAL A 568 -23.04 -14.03 -13.01
CA VAL A 568 -23.17 -13.50 -11.65
C VAL A 568 -21.81 -12.98 -11.22
N VAL A 569 -21.70 -11.66 -11.05
CA VAL A 569 -20.51 -11.01 -10.51
C VAL A 569 -20.72 -10.77 -9.01
N VAL A 570 -19.91 -11.43 -8.18
CA VAL A 570 -19.96 -11.31 -6.72
C VAL A 570 -18.74 -10.52 -6.27
N SER A 571 -18.94 -9.37 -5.63
CA SER A 571 -17.89 -8.53 -5.09
C SER A 571 -17.72 -8.76 -3.60
N LEU A 572 -16.60 -9.33 -3.21
CA LEU A 572 -16.28 -9.78 -1.86
C LEU A 572 -14.95 -9.16 -1.39
N GLY A 573 -14.63 -9.30 -0.12
CA GLY A 573 -13.34 -8.89 0.42
C GLY A 573 -13.46 -8.11 1.71
N PHE A 574 -12.41 -7.36 1.99
CA PHE A 574 -12.29 -6.50 3.17
C PHE A 574 -12.54 -5.03 2.78
N ASP A 575 -12.69 -4.20 3.79
CA ASP A 575 -12.76 -2.74 3.69
C ASP A 575 -12.08 -2.10 4.90
N LYS A 576 -12.18 -0.77 5.05
CA LYS A 576 -11.52 -0.02 6.12
C LYS A 576 -11.91 -0.45 7.55
N SER A 577 -13.04 -1.12 7.72
CA SER A 577 -13.50 -1.62 9.03
C SER A 577 -12.96 -3.00 9.37
N THR A 578 -12.45 -3.73 8.37
CA THR A 578 -11.95 -5.10 8.50
C THR A 578 -10.49 -5.27 8.07
N GLU A 579 -9.89 -4.28 7.42
CA GLU A 579 -8.45 -4.22 7.06
C GLU A 579 -7.94 -2.77 7.19
N SER A 580 -7.16 -2.48 8.23
CA SER A 580 -6.76 -1.12 8.59
C SER A 580 -5.45 -1.11 9.35
N GLU A 581 -4.85 0.07 9.42
CA GLU A 581 -3.88 0.41 10.45
C GLU A 581 -4.49 0.21 11.84
N GLY A 582 -3.70 -0.33 12.79
CA GLY A 582 -4.05 -0.51 14.18
C GLY A 582 -4.56 -1.92 14.54
N PHE A 583 -4.90 -2.76 13.60
CA PHE A 583 -5.28 -4.15 13.85
C PHE A 583 -4.96 -5.09 12.67
N ASP A 584 -4.76 -6.36 13.00
CA ASP A 584 -4.59 -7.41 11.99
C ASP A 584 -5.95 -7.95 11.55
N ARG A 585 -6.06 -8.36 10.29
CA ARG A 585 -7.25 -8.98 9.72
C ARG A 585 -7.22 -10.50 9.76
N THR A 586 -8.35 -11.12 9.48
CA THR A 586 -8.45 -12.56 9.25
C THR A 586 -7.89 -12.93 7.87
N PHE A 587 -7.41 -14.18 7.72
CA PHE A 587 -7.05 -14.72 6.40
C PHE A 587 -8.30 -15.11 5.59
N SER A 588 -9.32 -15.64 6.26
CA SER A 588 -10.58 -16.01 5.61
C SER A 588 -11.53 -14.83 5.51
N LEU A 589 -12.31 -14.79 4.42
CA LEU A 589 -13.47 -13.91 4.30
C LEU A 589 -14.50 -14.25 5.40
N GLU A 590 -15.28 -13.26 5.79
CA GLU A 590 -16.38 -13.45 6.72
C GLU A 590 -17.38 -14.49 6.20
N LYS A 591 -17.89 -15.31 7.11
CA LYS A 591 -18.79 -16.42 6.76
C LYS A 591 -20.00 -15.98 5.91
N ILE A 592 -20.54 -14.79 6.16
CA ILE A 592 -21.63 -14.23 5.38
C ILE A 592 -21.28 -14.07 3.90
N GLN A 593 -20.05 -13.65 3.61
CA GLN A 593 -19.57 -13.49 2.24
C GLN A 593 -19.42 -14.84 1.54
N LEU A 594 -18.97 -15.87 2.29
CA LEU A 594 -18.88 -17.24 1.79
C LEU A 594 -20.28 -17.85 1.55
N ASP A 595 -21.26 -17.56 2.41
CA ASP A 595 -22.63 -17.99 2.24
C ASP A 595 -23.28 -17.34 1.00
N LEU A 596 -23.01 -16.05 0.75
CA LEU A 596 -23.43 -15.36 -0.47
C LEU A 596 -22.79 -15.97 -1.72
N LEU A 597 -21.52 -16.33 -1.66
CA LEU A 597 -20.82 -17.01 -2.73
C LEU A 597 -21.41 -18.40 -3.00
N ASP A 598 -21.73 -19.16 -1.97
CA ASP A 598 -22.39 -20.45 -2.11
C ASP A 598 -23.77 -20.33 -2.78
N GLU A 599 -24.56 -19.29 -2.47
CA GLU A 599 -25.83 -19.03 -3.15
C GLU A 599 -25.62 -18.65 -4.63
N ALA A 600 -24.59 -17.87 -4.94
CA ALA A 600 -24.22 -17.61 -6.32
C ALA A 600 -23.88 -18.90 -7.08
N VAL A 601 -23.07 -19.78 -6.48
CA VAL A 601 -22.70 -21.10 -7.06
C VAL A 601 -23.93 -21.99 -7.26
N LYS A 602 -24.82 -22.10 -6.27
CA LYS A 602 -26.08 -22.85 -6.37
C LYS A 602 -27.01 -22.36 -7.48
N SER A 603 -26.87 -21.11 -7.94
CA SER A 603 -27.63 -20.59 -9.08
C SER A 603 -27.37 -21.37 -10.38
N GLY A 604 -26.26 -22.08 -10.48
CA GLY A 604 -25.80 -22.80 -11.68
C GLY A 604 -25.36 -21.90 -12.82
N LYS A 605 -25.08 -20.62 -12.54
CA LYS A 605 -24.64 -19.62 -13.53
C LYS A 605 -23.13 -19.47 -13.56
N ASN A 606 -22.62 -18.71 -14.54
CA ASN A 606 -21.20 -18.36 -14.54
C ASN A 606 -20.92 -17.40 -13.39
N VAL A 607 -20.26 -17.86 -12.36
CA VAL A 607 -19.90 -17.04 -11.19
C VAL A 607 -18.51 -16.46 -11.40
N ILE A 608 -18.43 -15.13 -11.30
CA ILE A 608 -17.21 -14.33 -11.38
C ILE A 608 -17.04 -13.65 -10.02
N VAL A 609 -15.92 -13.88 -9.36
CA VAL A 609 -15.63 -13.25 -8.07
C VAL A 609 -14.65 -12.10 -8.27
N VAL A 610 -14.99 -10.95 -7.70
CA VAL A 610 -14.10 -9.78 -7.59
C VAL A 610 -13.72 -9.64 -6.13
N ILE A 611 -12.42 -9.72 -5.81
CA ILE A 611 -11.90 -9.65 -4.45
C ILE A 611 -11.23 -8.30 -4.20
N ASN A 612 -11.69 -7.61 -3.16
CA ASN A 612 -11.00 -6.44 -2.60
C ASN A 612 -10.28 -6.85 -1.31
N SER A 613 -8.96 -6.72 -1.30
CA SER A 613 -8.11 -7.01 -0.15
C SER A 613 -6.72 -6.43 -0.36
N GLY A 614 -6.03 -6.08 0.71
CA GLY A 614 -4.61 -5.67 0.69
C GLY A 614 -3.63 -6.82 0.57
N GLY A 615 -4.10 -8.06 0.58
CA GLY A 615 -3.24 -9.25 0.51
C GLY A 615 -3.99 -10.52 0.17
N ALA A 616 -3.33 -11.67 0.34
CA ALA A 616 -3.93 -12.98 0.09
C ALA A 616 -5.12 -13.24 1.02
N VAL A 617 -6.12 -13.94 0.48
CA VAL A 617 -7.29 -14.41 1.22
C VAL A 617 -7.48 -15.90 0.98
N GLU A 618 -8.16 -16.59 1.89
CA GLU A 618 -8.50 -18.00 1.73
C GLU A 618 -9.43 -18.16 0.49
N MET A 619 -8.95 -18.89 -0.50
CA MET A 619 -9.70 -19.18 -1.73
C MET A 619 -9.78 -20.68 -2.03
N ALA A 620 -8.94 -21.51 -1.40
CA ALA A 620 -8.83 -22.93 -1.72
C ALA A 620 -10.15 -23.70 -1.51
N SER A 621 -10.99 -23.29 -0.54
CA SER A 621 -12.27 -23.95 -0.25
C SER A 621 -13.36 -23.70 -1.29
N TRP A 622 -13.24 -22.66 -2.14
CA TRP A 622 -14.30 -22.23 -3.06
C TRP A 622 -13.85 -21.95 -4.49
N ILE A 623 -12.56 -21.74 -4.75
CA ILE A 623 -12.08 -21.30 -6.07
C ILE A 623 -12.46 -22.25 -7.22
N ASP A 624 -12.53 -23.56 -6.96
CA ASP A 624 -12.91 -24.57 -7.97
C ASP A 624 -14.40 -24.53 -8.32
N LYS A 625 -15.22 -23.87 -7.48
CA LYS A 625 -16.67 -23.76 -7.71
C LYS A 625 -17.05 -22.57 -8.61
N VAL A 626 -16.12 -21.65 -8.89
CA VAL A 626 -16.35 -20.43 -9.66
C VAL A 626 -15.62 -20.43 -10.98
N LYS A 627 -16.10 -19.66 -11.95
CA LYS A 627 -15.53 -19.63 -13.31
C LYS A 627 -14.40 -18.63 -13.50
N ALA A 628 -14.44 -17.50 -12.78
CA ALA A 628 -13.38 -16.51 -12.86
C ALA A 628 -13.15 -15.82 -11.51
N VAL A 629 -11.92 -15.39 -11.28
CA VAL A 629 -11.53 -14.63 -10.08
C VAL A 629 -10.65 -13.45 -10.52
N ILE A 630 -11.03 -12.25 -10.06
CA ILE A 630 -10.28 -11.01 -10.25
C ILE A 630 -9.84 -10.50 -8.89
N MET A 631 -8.55 -10.32 -8.70
CA MET A 631 -7.98 -9.63 -7.55
C MET A 631 -7.92 -8.14 -7.86
N ALA A 632 -8.81 -7.39 -7.25
CA ALA A 632 -8.96 -5.96 -7.50
C ALA A 632 -8.14 -5.10 -6.52
N TRP A 633 -7.66 -5.68 -5.41
CA TRP A 633 -7.00 -4.94 -4.33
C TRP A 633 -7.89 -3.80 -3.81
N TYR A 634 -7.33 -2.63 -3.50
CA TYR A 634 -8.04 -1.36 -3.33
C TYR A 634 -7.69 -0.45 -4.52
N PRO A 635 -8.55 -0.42 -5.54
CA PRO A 635 -8.17 0.07 -6.86
C PRO A 635 -8.31 1.59 -7.06
N GLY A 636 -8.54 2.34 -5.97
CA GLY A 636 -8.69 3.79 -6.03
C GLY A 636 -10.03 4.27 -6.59
N GLU A 637 -10.14 5.57 -6.80
CA GLU A 637 -11.40 6.23 -7.20
C GLU A 637 -11.94 5.80 -8.56
N GLU A 638 -11.07 5.39 -9.50
CA GLU A 638 -11.44 4.89 -10.83
C GLU A 638 -11.46 3.36 -10.93
N GLY A 639 -11.44 2.68 -9.78
CA GLY A 639 -11.43 1.21 -9.71
C GLY A 639 -12.59 0.56 -10.43
N GLY A 640 -13.79 1.10 -10.30
CA GLY A 640 -14.95 0.58 -10.99
C GLY A 640 -14.89 0.75 -12.52
N THR A 641 -14.30 1.83 -13.02
CA THR A 641 -14.01 2.02 -14.44
C THR A 641 -13.06 0.95 -14.96
N ALA A 642 -11.93 0.77 -14.28
CA ALA A 642 -10.90 -0.22 -14.66
C ALA A 642 -11.46 -1.66 -14.63
N LEU A 643 -12.17 -2.02 -13.56
CA LEU A 643 -12.83 -3.34 -13.43
C LEU A 643 -13.83 -3.59 -14.55
N ALA A 644 -14.68 -2.62 -14.85
CA ALA A 644 -15.66 -2.76 -15.93
C ALA A 644 -14.99 -2.93 -17.30
N GLU A 645 -13.89 -2.21 -17.57
CA GLU A 645 -13.13 -2.34 -18.81
C GLU A 645 -12.45 -3.72 -18.93
N ILE A 646 -11.93 -4.26 -17.83
CA ILE A 646 -11.38 -5.63 -17.78
C ILE A 646 -12.52 -6.63 -17.98
N LEU A 647 -13.56 -6.60 -17.15
CA LEU A 647 -14.66 -7.58 -17.18
C LEU A 647 -15.38 -7.64 -18.54
N THR A 648 -15.49 -6.51 -19.23
CA THR A 648 -16.13 -6.45 -20.57
C THR A 648 -15.14 -6.64 -21.73
N GLY A 649 -13.83 -6.75 -21.42
CA GLY A 649 -12.77 -7.01 -22.41
C GLY A 649 -12.40 -5.79 -23.26
N LYS A 650 -12.71 -4.59 -22.81
CA LYS A 650 -12.21 -3.36 -23.43
C LYS A 650 -10.68 -3.27 -23.35
N ILE A 651 -10.13 -3.74 -22.22
CA ILE A 651 -8.68 -3.92 -22.01
C ILE A 651 -8.38 -5.37 -21.62
N SER A 652 -7.20 -5.86 -21.97
CA SER A 652 -6.67 -7.14 -21.48
C SER A 652 -5.97 -6.92 -20.15
N PRO A 653 -6.28 -7.71 -19.10
CA PRO A 653 -5.56 -7.62 -17.83
C PRO A 653 -4.07 -7.93 -18.02
N SER A 654 -3.22 -7.22 -17.30
CA SER A 654 -1.76 -7.36 -17.38
C SER A 654 -1.07 -7.28 -16.01
N GLY A 655 -1.85 -7.14 -14.94
CA GLY A 655 -1.34 -7.17 -13.57
C GLY A 655 -0.77 -8.54 -13.20
N LYS A 656 0.27 -8.55 -12.37
CA LYS A 656 0.93 -9.75 -11.83
C LYS A 656 1.02 -9.64 -10.31
N LEU A 657 0.84 -10.75 -9.60
CA LEU A 657 0.88 -10.77 -8.13
C LEU A 657 2.26 -10.31 -7.61
N PRO A 658 2.31 -9.32 -6.72
CA PRO A 658 3.53 -8.94 -6.01
C PRO A 658 3.75 -9.75 -4.74
N ILE A 659 2.91 -10.75 -4.52
CA ILE A 659 2.90 -11.68 -3.38
C ILE A 659 2.61 -13.09 -3.85
N THR A 660 3.03 -14.07 -3.07
CA THR A 660 2.57 -15.45 -3.15
C THR A 660 1.21 -15.55 -2.44
N MET A 661 0.26 -16.32 -2.99
CA MET A 661 -1.02 -16.56 -2.34
C MET A 661 -1.11 -17.99 -1.84
N GLU A 662 -1.35 -18.14 -0.56
CA GLU A 662 -1.40 -19.41 0.16
C GLU A 662 -2.66 -20.22 -0.16
N LYS A 663 -2.57 -21.56 -0.10
CA LYS A 663 -3.75 -22.46 -0.01
C LYS A 663 -4.33 -22.42 1.42
N ARG A 664 -3.47 -22.40 2.43
CA ARG A 664 -3.80 -22.31 3.85
C ARG A 664 -2.84 -21.30 4.49
N VAL A 665 -3.28 -20.63 5.52
CA VAL A 665 -2.45 -19.63 6.22
C VAL A 665 -1.19 -20.27 6.84
N GLU A 666 -1.28 -21.52 7.29
CA GLU A 666 -0.16 -22.28 7.86
C GLU A 666 0.93 -22.58 6.85
N ASP A 667 0.64 -22.49 5.54
CA ASP A 667 1.62 -22.69 4.48
C ASP A 667 2.57 -21.47 4.33
N ASN A 668 2.20 -20.31 4.90
CA ASN A 668 3.06 -19.11 4.87
C ASN A 668 4.32 -19.33 5.72
N PRO A 669 5.53 -19.05 5.19
CA PRO A 669 6.79 -19.32 5.89
C PRO A 669 6.94 -18.64 7.26
N SER A 670 6.26 -17.52 7.48
CA SER A 670 6.32 -16.77 8.73
C SER A 670 5.19 -17.13 9.72
N PHE A 671 4.22 -17.95 9.32
CA PHE A 671 3.02 -18.21 10.13
C PHE A 671 3.35 -18.73 11.53
N ALA A 672 4.26 -19.70 11.62
CA ALA A 672 4.62 -20.31 12.92
C ALA A 672 5.16 -19.29 13.93
N SER A 673 5.88 -18.27 13.48
CA SER A 673 6.47 -17.23 14.34
C SER A 673 5.61 -15.96 14.45
N TYR A 674 4.58 -15.79 13.63
CA TYR A 674 3.79 -14.56 13.58
C TYR A 674 3.01 -14.31 14.88
N TYR A 675 2.35 -15.34 15.43
CA TYR A 675 1.59 -15.27 16.67
C TYR A 675 2.21 -16.04 17.86
N GLU A 676 3.36 -16.69 17.67
CA GLU A 676 3.96 -17.58 18.66
C GLU A 676 4.08 -16.94 20.05
N ASN A 677 4.50 -15.67 20.09
CA ASN A 677 4.71 -14.95 21.33
C ASN A 677 3.60 -13.93 21.67
N GLN A 678 2.44 -14.02 21.01
CA GLN A 678 1.32 -13.12 21.27
C GLN A 678 0.86 -13.15 22.75
N ILE A 679 0.94 -14.31 23.41
CA ILE A 679 0.59 -14.45 24.83
C ILE A 679 1.54 -13.68 25.74
N THR A 680 2.85 -13.70 25.45
CA THR A 680 3.87 -12.95 26.19
C THR A 680 3.94 -11.49 25.76
N LYS A 681 3.41 -11.16 24.57
CA LYS A 681 3.30 -9.81 23.98
C LYS A 681 4.61 -9.00 23.95
N LYS A 682 5.76 -9.67 23.79
CA LYS A 682 7.05 -9.00 23.90
C LYS A 682 7.94 -9.10 22.68
N ARG A 683 7.95 -10.23 21.97
CA ARG A 683 8.91 -10.48 20.88
C ARG A 683 8.29 -11.35 19.79
N VAL A 684 8.55 -10.97 18.54
CA VAL A 684 8.29 -11.79 17.35
C VAL A 684 9.63 -12.08 16.69
N ILE A 685 10.06 -13.33 16.75
CA ILE A 685 11.33 -13.76 16.15
C ILE A 685 11.05 -14.14 14.70
N TYR A 686 11.74 -13.52 13.75
CA TYR A 686 11.58 -13.79 12.32
C TYR A 686 12.38 -15.05 11.93
N THR A 687 11.86 -16.21 12.33
CA THR A 687 12.55 -17.50 12.19
C THR A 687 12.76 -17.96 10.75
N GLU A 688 11.95 -17.45 9.83
CA GLU A 688 12.11 -17.67 8.40
C GLU A 688 13.36 -17.01 7.81
N GLY A 689 13.88 -15.96 8.46
CA GLY A 689 15.06 -15.22 8.01
C GLY A 689 14.88 -14.67 6.59
N ILE A 690 15.85 -14.93 5.72
CA ILE A 690 15.80 -14.48 4.31
C ILE A 690 14.77 -15.24 3.44
N PHE A 691 14.11 -16.25 4.01
CA PHE A 691 13.18 -17.12 3.29
C PHE A 691 11.71 -16.68 3.43
N THR A 692 11.47 -15.39 3.27
CA THR A 692 10.11 -14.83 3.21
C THR A 692 9.49 -15.02 1.82
N GLY A 693 8.15 -15.03 1.76
CA GLY A 693 7.37 -15.15 0.53
C GLY A 693 7.78 -16.37 -0.30
N TYR A 694 7.82 -16.24 -1.64
CA TYR A 694 8.12 -17.38 -2.55
C TYR A 694 9.45 -18.08 -2.23
N ARG A 695 10.43 -17.38 -1.64
CA ARG A 695 11.71 -17.96 -1.20
C ARG A 695 11.52 -19.06 -0.17
N GLY A 696 10.59 -18.86 0.75
CA GLY A 696 10.25 -19.84 1.77
C GLY A 696 9.40 -20.99 1.24
N TYR A 697 8.44 -20.71 0.35
CA TYR A 697 7.66 -21.77 -0.33
C TYR A 697 8.57 -22.71 -1.12
N ASP A 698 9.49 -22.13 -1.89
CA ASP A 698 10.49 -22.91 -2.65
C ASP A 698 11.36 -23.78 -1.72
N ARG A 699 11.89 -23.20 -0.63
CA ARG A 699 12.71 -23.92 0.36
C ARG A 699 11.97 -25.08 1.01
N ASN A 700 10.71 -24.87 1.36
CA ASN A 700 9.88 -25.85 2.08
C ASN A 700 9.24 -26.87 1.13
N GLY A 701 9.35 -26.71 -0.20
CA GLY A 701 8.68 -27.54 -1.19
C GLY A 701 7.16 -27.45 -1.13
N VAL A 702 6.61 -26.31 -0.70
CA VAL A 702 5.17 -26.08 -0.58
C VAL A 702 4.67 -25.37 -1.84
N GLU A 703 3.69 -25.97 -2.52
CA GLU A 703 3.05 -25.39 -3.68
C GLU A 703 1.97 -24.38 -3.24
N PRO A 704 2.09 -23.08 -3.55
CA PRO A 704 1.08 -22.10 -3.23
C PRO A 704 -0.19 -22.26 -4.09
N LEU A 705 -1.25 -21.55 -3.76
CA LEU A 705 -2.44 -21.44 -4.61
C LEU A 705 -2.10 -20.66 -5.89
N PHE A 706 -1.42 -19.51 -5.74
CA PHE A 706 -0.85 -18.76 -6.85
C PHE A 706 0.57 -18.32 -6.53
N PRO A 707 1.54 -18.58 -7.42
CA PRO A 707 2.92 -18.19 -7.20
C PRO A 707 3.12 -16.67 -7.36
N PHE A 708 4.17 -16.14 -6.75
CA PHE A 708 4.64 -14.78 -6.98
C PHE A 708 4.83 -14.49 -8.48
N GLY A 709 4.39 -13.32 -8.92
CA GLY A 709 4.46 -12.91 -10.33
C GLY A 709 3.35 -13.48 -11.22
N PHE A 710 2.40 -14.26 -10.67
CA PHE A 710 1.30 -14.85 -11.44
C PHE A 710 0.25 -13.79 -11.83
N GLY A 711 -0.36 -13.99 -13.01
CA GLY A 711 -1.50 -13.20 -13.50
C GLY A 711 -1.83 -13.59 -14.93
N LEU A 712 -3.12 -13.75 -15.23
CA LEU A 712 -3.63 -14.15 -16.55
C LEU A 712 -3.94 -12.92 -17.40
N SER A 713 -4.00 -13.14 -18.71
CA SER A 713 -4.43 -12.15 -19.72
C SER A 713 -5.50 -12.75 -20.64
N TYR A 714 -6.11 -11.93 -21.49
CA TYR A 714 -6.98 -12.41 -22.58
C TYR A 714 -6.22 -12.87 -23.83
N THR A 715 -4.91 -12.95 -23.72
CA THR A 715 -4.02 -13.48 -24.75
C THR A 715 -2.98 -14.40 -24.13
N THR A 716 -2.16 -15.04 -24.94
CA THR A 716 -1.08 -15.92 -24.50
C THR A 716 0.25 -15.40 -25.02
N PHE A 717 1.34 -15.74 -24.30
CA PHE A 717 2.69 -15.31 -24.64
C PHE A 717 3.63 -16.52 -24.72
N ALA A 718 4.63 -16.43 -25.57
CA ALA A 718 5.73 -17.39 -25.67
C ALA A 718 7.06 -16.68 -25.45
N TYR A 719 7.99 -17.38 -24.82
CA TYR A 719 9.34 -16.93 -24.55
C TYR A 719 10.34 -17.74 -25.38
N GLY A 720 11.38 -17.10 -25.90
CA GLY A 720 12.38 -17.79 -26.73
C GLY A 720 13.70 -17.02 -26.84
N ASN A 721 14.66 -17.67 -27.55
CA ASN A 721 15.92 -17.03 -27.94
C ASN A 721 16.71 -16.38 -26.79
N LEU A 722 16.78 -17.05 -25.64
CA LEU A 722 17.55 -16.59 -24.49
C LEU A 722 19.03 -16.49 -24.82
N LYS A 723 19.64 -15.35 -24.53
CA LYS A 723 21.07 -15.10 -24.59
C LYS A 723 21.50 -14.46 -23.27
N VAL A 724 22.56 -15.02 -22.67
CA VAL A 724 23.17 -14.52 -21.45
C VAL A 724 24.62 -14.18 -21.76
N GLU A 725 25.01 -12.94 -21.62
CA GLU A 725 26.35 -12.46 -21.97
C GLU A 725 26.99 -11.75 -20.78
N LYS A 726 28.18 -12.21 -20.37
CA LYS A 726 29.01 -11.51 -19.38
C LYS A 726 29.60 -10.26 -20.03
N THR A 727 29.25 -9.09 -19.50
CA THR A 727 29.65 -7.76 -20.03
C THR A 727 30.67 -7.05 -19.13
N GLY A 728 30.86 -7.53 -17.91
CA GLY A 728 31.85 -7.03 -16.95
C GLY A 728 32.24 -8.10 -15.93
N THR A 729 32.92 -7.72 -14.86
CA THR A 729 33.36 -8.68 -13.81
C THR A 729 32.15 -9.40 -13.20
N HIS A 730 31.14 -8.66 -12.77
CA HIS A 730 29.87 -9.15 -12.24
C HIS A 730 28.69 -8.53 -12.99
N GLU A 731 28.89 -8.15 -14.24
CA GLU A 731 27.84 -7.59 -15.09
C GLU A 731 27.42 -8.61 -16.15
N VAL A 732 26.12 -8.82 -16.28
CA VAL A 732 25.54 -9.77 -17.23
C VAL A 732 24.36 -9.11 -17.93
N THR A 733 24.36 -9.21 -19.27
CA THR A 733 23.21 -8.82 -20.09
C THR A 733 22.39 -10.07 -20.44
N VAL A 734 21.12 -10.06 -20.02
CA VAL A 734 20.14 -11.10 -20.30
C VAL A 734 19.20 -10.58 -21.37
N SER A 735 19.15 -11.25 -22.52
CA SER A 735 18.25 -10.86 -23.60
C SER A 735 17.46 -12.07 -24.14
N PHE A 736 16.18 -11.87 -24.43
CA PHE A 736 15.26 -12.90 -24.88
C PHE A 736 14.09 -12.30 -25.67
N ASP A 737 13.36 -13.14 -26.38
CA ASP A 737 12.18 -12.71 -27.12
C ASP A 737 10.91 -13.04 -26.36
N VAL A 738 9.94 -12.12 -26.40
CA VAL A 738 8.56 -12.33 -25.93
C VAL A 738 7.63 -12.13 -27.12
N THR A 739 6.79 -13.13 -27.40
CA THR A 739 5.86 -13.14 -28.52
C THR A 739 4.41 -13.23 -28.01
N ASN A 740 3.54 -12.36 -28.47
CA ASN A 740 2.10 -12.48 -28.24
C ASN A 740 1.52 -13.51 -29.23
N THR A 741 1.24 -14.72 -28.74
CA THR A 741 0.72 -15.84 -29.55
C THR A 741 -0.80 -15.89 -29.63
N GLY A 742 -1.50 -15.04 -28.91
CA GLY A 742 -2.95 -15.06 -28.86
C GLY A 742 -3.61 -14.09 -29.84
N LYS A 743 -4.82 -13.66 -29.51
CA LYS A 743 -5.71 -12.94 -30.46
C LYS A 743 -5.95 -11.47 -30.10
N ARG A 744 -5.39 -10.96 -29.00
CA ARG A 744 -5.58 -9.60 -28.51
C ARG A 744 -4.24 -8.93 -28.21
N ASP A 745 -4.20 -7.62 -28.36
CA ASP A 745 -3.09 -6.81 -27.87
C ASP A 745 -3.08 -6.83 -26.33
N ALA A 746 -1.93 -7.02 -25.72
CA ALA A 746 -1.77 -6.95 -24.27
C ALA A 746 -0.31 -6.75 -23.87
N ALA A 747 -0.10 -6.29 -22.64
CA ALA A 747 1.22 -6.25 -22.03
C ALA A 747 1.53 -7.57 -21.31
N GLU A 748 2.81 -7.95 -21.35
CA GLU A 748 3.38 -9.05 -20.57
C GLU A 748 4.50 -8.54 -19.67
N VAL A 749 4.63 -9.12 -18.49
CA VAL A 749 5.73 -8.87 -17.56
C VAL A 749 6.71 -10.04 -17.64
N ALA A 750 7.86 -9.79 -18.25
CA ALA A 750 8.93 -10.76 -18.32
C ALA A 750 9.83 -10.63 -17.08
N GLN A 751 9.98 -11.70 -16.33
CA GLN A 751 10.67 -11.75 -15.05
C GLN A 751 11.96 -12.56 -15.17
N VAL A 752 13.06 -12.03 -14.59
CA VAL A 752 14.38 -12.66 -14.58
C VAL A 752 14.75 -13.01 -13.14
N TYR A 753 15.01 -14.29 -12.93
CA TYR A 753 15.42 -14.85 -11.64
C TYR A 753 16.86 -15.36 -11.72
N VAL A 754 17.59 -15.16 -10.62
CA VAL A 754 18.97 -15.61 -10.46
C VAL A 754 19.04 -16.64 -9.32
N SER A 755 19.74 -17.73 -9.59
CA SER A 755 20.08 -18.77 -8.61
C SER A 755 21.59 -18.91 -8.53
N ASP A 756 22.14 -18.92 -7.33
CA ASP A 756 23.52 -19.31 -7.08
C ASP A 756 23.58 -20.84 -6.97
N VAL A 757 24.34 -21.49 -7.82
CA VAL A 757 24.34 -22.96 -7.93
C VAL A 757 25.23 -23.59 -6.84
N GLU A 758 26.33 -22.94 -6.48
CA GLU A 758 27.33 -23.43 -5.54
C GLU A 758 27.69 -22.34 -4.51
N CYS A 759 26.83 -22.13 -3.52
CA CYS A 759 27.05 -21.09 -2.51
C CYS A 759 27.57 -21.65 -1.18
N SER A 760 28.45 -20.89 -0.51
CA SER A 760 29.03 -21.24 0.81
C SER A 760 28.03 -21.07 1.97
N VAL A 761 26.94 -20.37 1.73
CA VAL A 761 25.88 -20.07 2.71
C VAL A 761 24.53 -20.47 2.15
N ALA A 762 23.55 -20.69 3.02
CA ALA A 762 22.17 -20.93 2.58
C ALA A 762 21.62 -19.72 1.79
N ARG A 763 21.14 -19.96 0.57
CA ARG A 763 20.50 -18.96 -0.30
C ARG A 763 19.15 -19.47 -0.80
N PRO A 764 18.22 -18.54 -1.17
CA PRO A 764 17.00 -18.94 -1.88
C PRO A 764 17.30 -19.69 -3.17
N LEU A 765 16.45 -20.64 -3.53
CA LEU A 765 16.60 -21.42 -4.78
C LEU A 765 16.59 -20.51 -6.02
N LYS A 766 15.95 -19.36 -5.94
CA LYS A 766 15.97 -18.30 -6.94
C LYS A 766 15.53 -17.00 -6.33
N GLU A 767 15.93 -15.88 -6.92
CA GLU A 767 15.57 -14.52 -6.50
C GLU A 767 15.26 -13.67 -7.73
N LEU A 768 14.18 -12.89 -7.68
CA LEU A 768 13.90 -11.89 -8.70
C LEU A 768 15.00 -10.84 -8.72
N LYS A 769 15.64 -10.63 -9.87
CA LYS A 769 16.71 -9.65 -10.05
C LYS A 769 16.52 -8.75 -11.28
N GLY A 770 15.43 -8.97 -12.01
CA GLY A 770 15.09 -8.11 -13.13
C GLY A 770 13.69 -8.37 -13.67
N TYR A 771 13.10 -7.36 -14.26
CA TYR A 771 11.83 -7.48 -14.99
C TYR A 771 11.69 -6.34 -16.00
N ASP A 772 10.85 -6.61 -17.01
CA ASP A 772 10.38 -5.58 -17.92
C ASP A 772 8.93 -5.85 -18.33
N LYS A 773 8.13 -4.79 -18.48
CA LYS A 773 6.75 -4.87 -18.95
C LYS A 773 6.65 -4.37 -20.37
N VAL A 774 6.31 -5.25 -21.29
CA VAL A 774 6.28 -4.97 -22.71
C VAL A 774 4.86 -5.06 -23.29
N MET A 775 4.38 -4.01 -23.92
CA MET A 775 3.15 -4.04 -24.71
C MET A 775 3.41 -4.73 -26.05
N LEU A 776 2.59 -5.72 -26.39
CA LEU A 776 2.71 -6.52 -27.60
C LEU A 776 1.38 -6.55 -28.36
N LYS A 777 1.41 -6.17 -29.61
CA LYS A 777 0.28 -6.38 -30.53
C LYS A 777 0.12 -7.87 -30.80
N ARG A 778 -1.07 -8.25 -31.24
CA ARG A 778 -1.32 -9.63 -31.70
C ARG A 778 -0.28 -10.10 -32.71
N GLY A 779 0.40 -11.20 -32.42
CA GLY A 779 1.45 -11.79 -33.26
C GLY A 779 2.80 -11.05 -33.23
N GLU A 780 2.93 -10.00 -32.44
CA GLU A 780 4.19 -9.25 -32.31
C GLU A 780 5.17 -9.99 -31.42
N THR A 781 6.45 -9.92 -31.81
CA THR A 781 7.59 -10.35 -31.00
C THR A 781 8.44 -9.13 -30.66
N LYS A 782 8.82 -8.98 -29.39
CA LYS A 782 9.80 -7.98 -28.94
C LYS A 782 10.99 -8.62 -28.27
N ARG A 783 12.17 -8.10 -28.57
CA ARG A 783 13.40 -8.39 -27.85
C ARG A 783 13.40 -7.61 -26.55
N VAL A 784 13.58 -8.30 -25.43
CA VAL A 784 13.75 -7.72 -24.10
C VAL A 784 15.22 -7.85 -23.72
N GLU A 785 15.78 -6.81 -23.12
CA GLU A 785 17.14 -6.77 -22.60
C GLU A 785 17.14 -6.28 -21.16
N ILE A 786 17.74 -7.06 -20.26
CA ILE A 786 17.83 -6.75 -18.82
C ILE A 786 19.30 -6.86 -18.41
N LYS A 787 19.82 -5.82 -17.78
CA LYS A 787 21.17 -5.78 -17.23
C LYS A 787 21.16 -6.16 -15.77
N LEU A 788 21.97 -7.09 -15.39
CA LEU A 788 22.22 -7.54 -14.03
C LEU A 788 23.61 -7.08 -13.61
N ALA A 789 23.74 -6.57 -12.39
CA ALA A 789 24.98 -6.09 -11.81
C ALA A 789 25.30 -6.83 -10.49
N ASP A 790 26.27 -6.39 -9.75
CA ASP A 790 26.76 -7.02 -8.50
C ASP A 790 25.62 -7.40 -7.54
N ASP A 791 24.61 -6.55 -7.40
CA ASP A 791 23.46 -6.74 -6.52
C ASP A 791 22.57 -7.92 -6.91
N ALA A 792 22.63 -8.35 -8.18
CA ALA A 792 21.90 -9.52 -8.65
C ALA A 792 22.55 -10.84 -8.21
N PHE A 793 23.84 -10.84 -7.91
CA PHE A 793 24.64 -12.05 -7.66
C PHE A 793 25.13 -12.14 -6.21
N SER A 794 25.09 -11.02 -5.47
CA SER A 794 25.63 -10.91 -4.11
C SER A 794 24.70 -11.48 -3.05
N TYR A 795 25.30 -11.85 -1.90
CA TYR A 795 24.64 -12.04 -0.62
C TYR A 795 25.36 -11.22 0.45
N TYR A 796 24.71 -11.01 1.60
CA TYR A 796 25.35 -10.28 2.71
C TYR A 796 26.18 -11.21 3.59
N ASP A 797 27.50 -10.99 3.62
CA ASP A 797 28.42 -11.72 4.49
C ASP A 797 28.52 -11.04 5.87
N VAL A 798 27.90 -11.67 6.86
CA VAL A 798 27.88 -11.16 8.25
C VAL A 798 29.25 -11.09 8.92
N LYS A 799 30.27 -11.78 8.40
CA LYS A 799 31.65 -11.72 8.93
C LYS A 799 32.41 -10.52 8.38
N GLN A 800 32.10 -10.12 7.16
CA GLN A 800 32.73 -8.99 6.48
C GLN A 800 31.87 -7.72 6.57
N HIS A 801 30.63 -7.81 7.07
CA HIS A 801 29.63 -6.74 7.13
C HIS A 801 29.45 -6.03 5.78
N ARG A 802 29.38 -6.81 4.68
CA ARG A 802 29.17 -6.27 3.32
C ARG A 802 28.59 -7.31 2.37
N PHE A 803 28.05 -6.81 1.26
CA PHE A 803 27.67 -7.67 0.14
C PHE A 803 28.89 -8.21 -0.59
N VAL A 804 28.85 -9.50 -0.92
CA VAL A 804 29.91 -10.20 -1.62
C VAL A 804 29.32 -11.06 -2.75
N VAL A 805 30.04 -11.14 -3.88
CA VAL A 805 29.76 -12.08 -4.97
C VAL A 805 30.78 -13.21 -4.86
N GLU A 806 30.35 -14.45 -4.66
CA GLU A 806 31.21 -15.62 -4.69
C GLU A 806 31.49 -16.03 -6.14
N PRO A 807 32.73 -16.35 -6.50
CA PRO A 807 33.02 -16.92 -7.80
C PRO A 807 32.31 -18.29 -7.96
N GLY A 808 31.55 -18.47 -9.02
CA GLY A 808 30.80 -19.72 -9.21
C GLY A 808 29.92 -19.68 -10.44
N GLU A 809 29.07 -20.69 -10.55
CA GLU A 809 28.04 -20.78 -11.58
C GLU A 809 26.73 -20.21 -11.09
N PHE A 810 26.17 -19.30 -11.85
CA PHE A 810 24.84 -18.72 -11.62
C PHE A 810 23.88 -19.17 -12.71
N LYS A 811 22.69 -19.60 -12.30
CA LYS A 811 21.61 -19.97 -13.22
C LYS A 811 20.67 -18.78 -13.41
N ILE A 812 20.50 -18.35 -14.64
CA ILE A 812 19.57 -17.29 -15.04
C ILE A 812 18.32 -17.94 -15.61
N GLN A 813 17.16 -17.60 -15.06
CA GLN A 813 15.87 -18.16 -15.44
C GLN A 813 14.92 -17.04 -15.83
N VAL A 814 14.14 -17.24 -16.91
CA VAL A 814 13.22 -16.22 -17.43
C VAL A 814 11.84 -16.81 -17.66
N GLY A 815 10.82 -16.07 -17.24
CA GLY A 815 9.44 -16.49 -17.44
C GLY A 815 8.38 -15.50 -16.93
N PRO A 816 7.10 -15.89 -16.99
CA PRO A 816 5.98 -15.04 -16.60
C PRO A 816 5.72 -14.97 -15.09
N ASN A 817 6.29 -15.86 -14.28
CA ASN A 817 6.13 -15.89 -12.82
C ASN A 817 7.20 -16.81 -12.18
N SER A 818 7.31 -16.82 -10.86
CA SER A 818 8.32 -17.56 -10.10
C SER A 818 8.25 -19.09 -10.27
N ALA A 819 7.10 -19.66 -10.64
CA ALA A 819 6.92 -21.11 -10.83
C ALA A 819 7.06 -21.54 -12.29
N THR A 820 6.84 -20.65 -13.25
CA THR A 820 6.88 -20.94 -14.68
C THR A 820 8.04 -20.19 -15.33
N LEU A 821 9.17 -20.88 -15.52
CA LEU A 821 10.41 -20.31 -16.03
C LEU A 821 10.91 -21.12 -17.25
N PRO A 822 10.29 -20.93 -18.43
CA PRO A 822 10.56 -21.74 -19.63
C PRO A 822 11.95 -21.57 -20.20
N LEU A 823 12.64 -20.47 -19.90
CA LEU A 823 14.01 -20.26 -20.38
C LEU A 823 15.00 -20.31 -19.22
N SER A 824 16.15 -20.95 -19.48
CA SER A 824 17.24 -21.08 -18.50
C SER A 824 18.59 -21.15 -19.19
N ALA A 825 19.58 -20.47 -18.63
CA ALA A 825 20.99 -20.55 -19.03
C ALA A 825 21.87 -20.34 -17.79
N THR A 826 23.14 -20.76 -17.88
CA THR A 826 24.13 -20.55 -16.83
C THR A 826 25.18 -19.54 -17.26
N VAL A 827 25.75 -18.84 -16.29
CA VAL A 827 26.91 -17.96 -16.47
C VAL A 827 27.88 -18.16 -15.32
N ARG A 828 29.18 -18.13 -15.59
CA ARG A 828 30.22 -18.20 -14.55
C ARG A 828 30.81 -16.81 -14.30
N LEU A 829 30.74 -16.41 -13.04
CA LEU A 829 31.30 -15.13 -12.59
C LEU A 829 32.60 -15.31 -11.82
#